data_ba2bbdf80e5a22eb3778bf30b60e2946
#
_entry.id   ba2bbdf80e5a22eb3778bf30b60e2946
#
_cell.length_a   1.000
_cell.length_b   1.000
_cell.length_c   1.000
_cell.angle_alpha   90.00
_cell.angle_beta   90.00
_cell.angle_gamma   90.00
#
_symmetry.space_group_name_H-M   'P 1'
#
loop_
_entity.id
_entity.type
_entity.pdbx_description
1 polymer ?
#
loop_
_entity_poly.entity_id
_entity_poly.type
_entity_poly.pdbx_seq_one_letter_code
_entity_poly.pdbx_strand_id
1 'polypeptide(L)'
;MRKWSKAIAFMMTAALAVGSLSVGPVVQKADAADRIGNYMSWDDDQTTKDIKIPVNPQTFRDLSGTEIIEEMGIGWILGNTFDSHTNQTPGETAWGAPVTTKKMIKAVHDLGFNTIRIPVTWGTMVKDDGSIDAAWISRVEDVINYCMDEDMYVILNAHHDGADNAGTDKEGKSVHGWIDISGTDEEFAAVEAKYQKMWASIANYFKNYDEHLIFESMNEVYSGSGDTNLQKDMERINKLNKTFGAAVRSTGSNNAKRWLLLASRNTNIKSLYKNADKFEIPNGTDRYMVSVHDYDDFKIGGYTDSMNESKSDSYANQFKKLKAAFVDKGIPVVVGECGFRGGSDRTYKFEGVSYMLKKYGLAGCIWDNHGTQGTTDNYEIFDREQCAPYNKNYTDGVMRGFYTDSDDSQLNEKTTVSAMTSLDLDKDSVSIAVGSMEKVTATTAPADNNDVVLWKSDNSRVASVSNGRIHARRIGTATITAFAQSGSVEKKITVTVTKKTLEKETTDIQTDYDAFKFEKFDYEINDQGLLVSPVAYLNASAVPASNGAVTFESSDENVVSVSSTGKLLGYGYGKAVITLTAADGFTKEIPVSIIDPNATPEPDPTSTTTPIVQPSVQPGGIPSSQPTAGTSADPTVNLKDEVKKTTKNACVKVKAKKAKVTVKKGKKNTLKFTVIAKNKKAKTTDKMKVSVKNKKIVSVTKKTLKKGSASVTIKAKKKGSTKVTVKVGKKSAKVTVKVK
;
A
#
# COMPACT_ATOMS: atom_id res chain seq x y z
N MET A 1 62.31 37.57 -9.40
CA MET A 1 60.92 37.11 -9.02
C MET A 1 59.89 38.11 -9.59
N ARG A 2 59.78 38.24 -10.91
CA ARG A 2 58.74 39.06 -11.59
C ARG A 2 58.68 38.65 -13.05
N LYS A 3 58.34 37.44 -13.39
CA LYS A 3 58.06 37.00 -14.79
C LYS A 3 57.12 35.78 -14.89
N TRP A 4 56.44 35.37 -13.81
CA TRP A 4 55.50 34.19 -13.84
C TRP A 4 54.05 34.53 -13.56
N SER A 5 53.71 35.82 -13.38
CA SER A 5 52.32 36.22 -13.06
C SER A 5 51.53 36.75 -14.28
N LYS A 6 52.04 36.68 -15.49
CA LYS A 6 51.30 37.07 -16.69
C LYS A 6 50.89 35.95 -17.64
N ALA A 7 51.34 34.72 -17.38
CA ALA A 7 50.94 33.55 -18.21
C ALA A 7 49.66 32.82 -17.68
N ILE A 8 49.25 33.02 -16.42
CA ILE A 8 48.07 32.40 -15.88
C ILE A 8 46.81 33.24 -16.12
N ALA A 9 46.94 34.54 -16.35
CA ALA A 9 45.80 35.41 -16.64
C ALA A 9 45.29 35.34 -18.10
N PHE A 10 46.05 34.72 -19.01
CA PHE A 10 45.68 34.63 -20.45
C PHE A 10 45.06 33.27 -20.82
N MET A 11 45.07 32.26 -19.92
CA MET A 11 44.37 30.99 -20.12
C MET A 11 42.98 30.92 -19.48
N MET A 12 42.59 31.88 -18.67
CA MET A 12 41.23 31.93 -18.11
C MET A 12 40.24 32.81 -18.87
N THR A 13 40.69 33.55 -19.88
CA THR A 13 39.86 34.44 -20.71
C THR A 13 39.53 33.86 -22.09
N ALA A 14 40.11 32.71 -22.47
CA ALA A 14 39.77 32.03 -23.73
C ALA A 14 38.78 30.86 -23.57
N ALA A 15 38.31 30.55 -22.36
CA ALA A 15 37.33 29.49 -22.08
C ALA A 15 35.89 29.99 -21.86
N LEU A 16 35.62 31.30 -22.07
CA LEU A 16 34.31 31.92 -21.86
C LEU A 16 33.68 32.51 -23.12
N ALA A 17 34.14 32.10 -24.30
CA ALA A 17 33.56 32.52 -25.57
C ALA A 17 33.35 31.33 -26.54
N VAL A 18 33.02 30.15 -26.02
CA VAL A 18 32.33 29.12 -26.83
C VAL A 18 30.89 29.19 -26.41
N GLY A 19 30.09 29.78 -27.30
CA GLY A 19 28.71 30.02 -27.11
C GLY A 19 27.96 28.74 -26.70
N SER A 20 27.06 28.92 -25.77
CA SER A 20 25.98 28.02 -25.50
C SER A 20 25.14 27.78 -26.77
N LEU A 21 25.59 26.91 -27.63
CA LEU A 21 24.74 26.14 -28.48
C LEU A 21 24.22 25.02 -27.57
N SER A 22 23.06 25.25 -26.95
CA SER A 22 22.21 24.20 -26.41
C SER A 22 21.81 23.31 -27.57
N VAL A 23 22.63 22.33 -27.88
CA VAL A 23 22.15 21.16 -28.62
C VAL A 23 21.30 20.41 -27.58
N GLY A 24 19.99 20.71 -27.54
CA GLY A 24 19.02 19.83 -26.94
C GLY A 24 19.24 18.43 -27.55
N PRO A 25 19.04 17.36 -26.81
CA PRO A 25 19.15 16.04 -27.39
C PRO A 25 18.21 15.99 -28.60
N VAL A 26 18.80 15.88 -29.80
CA VAL A 26 18.05 15.50 -30.99
C VAL A 26 17.59 14.07 -30.71
N VAL A 27 16.41 13.94 -30.15
CA VAL A 27 15.73 12.65 -30.13
C VAL A 27 15.43 12.33 -31.57
N GLN A 28 16.26 11.47 -32.19
CA GLN A 28 15.87 10.83 -33.43
C GLN A 28 14.50 10.21 -33.19
N LYS A 29 13.47 10.63 -33.93
CA LYS A 29 12.21 9.92 -34.01
C LYS A 29 12.55 8.52 -34.53
N ALA A 30 12.68 7.55 -33.63
CA ALA A 30 12.58 6.14 -34.01
C ALA A 30 11.16 5.92 -34.55
N ASP A 31 11.03 5.15 -35.62
CA ASP A 31 9.73 4.81 -36.16
C ASP A 31 8.86 4.19 -35.06
N ALA A 32 7.58 4.56 -35.03
CA ALA A 32 6.63 4.15 -33.97
C ALA A 32 6.52 2.62 -33.78
N ALA A 33 6.92 1.84 -34.79
CA ALA A 33 6.96 0.38 -34.74
C ALA A 33 8.02 -0.21 -33.78
N ASP A 34 9.08 0.55 -33.44
CA ASP A 34 10.20 0.07 -32.63
C ASP A 34 10.11 0.44 -31.13
N ARG A 35 9.05 1.15 -30.72
CA ARG A 35 8.87 1.63 -29.35
C ARG A 35 7.82 0.84 -28.59
N ILE A 36 7.90 -0.49 -28.67
CA ILE A 36 7.02 -1.39 -27.93
C ILE A 36 7.75 -1.91 -26.70
N GLY A 37 7.23 -1.59 -25.52
CA GLY A 37 7.70 -2.13 -24.25
C GLY A 37 7.12 -3.52 -23.98
N ASN A 38 7.89 -4.33 -23.25
CA ASN A 38 7.46 -5.65 -22.81
C ASN A 38 7.32 -5.69 -21.30
N TYR A 39 6.38 -6.52 -20.82
CA TYR A 39 6.36 -6.90 -19.41
C TYR A 39 7.57 -7.80 -19.10
N MET A 40 8.06 -7.69 -17.87
CA MET A 40 9.06 -8.59 -17.31
C MET A 40 8.50 -9.33 -16.12
N SER A 41 8.98 -10.55 -15.91
CA SER A 41 8.89 -11.30 -14.67
C SER A 41 10.28 -11.39 -14.06
N TRP A 42 10.34 -11.53 -12.73
CA TRP A 42 11.60 -11.55 -12.02
C TRP A 42 12.12 -12.98 -11.90
N ASP A 43 13.36 -13.21 -12.35
CA ASP A 43 14.10 -14.44 -12.09
C ASP A 43 14.83 -14.32 -10.73
N ASP A 44 15.18 -15.44 -10.10
CA ASP A 44 15.71 -15.51 -8.72
C ASP A 44 17.01 -14.72 -8.47
N ASP A 45 17.77 -14.38 -9.51
CA ASP A 45 19.03 -13.64 -9.42
C ASP A 45 18.93 -12.17 -9.80
N GLN A 46 17.76 -11.71 -10.26
CA GLN A 46 17.55 -10.31 -10.63
C GLN A 46 17.45 -9.40 -9.39
N THR A 47 17.98 -8.20 -9.53
CA THR A 47 18.06 -7.21 -8.45
C THR A 47 17.64 -5.82 -8.91
N THR A 48 17.61 -4.86 -7.98
CA THR A 48 17.36 -3.44 -8.28
C THR A 48 18.29 -2.84 -9.35
N LYS A 49 19.41 -3.47 -9.69
CA LYS A 49 20.30 -3.04 -10.77
C LYS A 49 19.74 -3.35 -12.15
N ASP A 50 18.89 -4.37 -12.26
CA ASP A 50 18.28 -4.82 -13.50
C ASP A 50 17.01 -4.02 -13.84
N ILE A 51 16.52 -3.21 -12.88
CA ILE A 51 15.31 -2.41 -13.01
C ILE A 51 15.65 -1.01 -13.50
N LYS A 52 15.18 -0.63 -14.67
CA LYS A 52 15.26 0.74 -15.15
C LYS A 52 14.08 1.55 -14.61
N ILE A 53 14.29 2.24 -13.50
CA ILE A 53 13.27 3.11 -12.88
C ILE A 53 12.97 4.29 -13.82
N PRO A 54 11.69 4.54 -14.19
CA PRO A 54 11.32 5.72 -14.96
C PRO A 54 11.65 7.03 -14.21
N VAL A 55 11.86 8.10 -14.95
CA VAL A 55 12.03 9.44 -14.36
C VAL A 55 10.65 10.13 -14.35
N ASN A 56 9.79 9.72 -13.42
CA ASN A 56 8.44 10.26 -13.23
C ASN A 56 8.27 10.80 -11.80
N PRO A 57 9.01 11.86 -11.40
CA PRO A 57 8.86 12.38 -10.06
C PRO A 57 7.44 12.93 -9.88
N GLN A 58 6.76 12.46 -8.83
CA GLN A 58 5.49 13.02 -8.40
C GLN A 58 5.72 14.45 -7.88
N THR A 59 4.67 15.27 -7.90
CA THR A 59 4.71 16.60 -7.30
C THR A 59 4.91 16.45 -5.79
N PHE A 60 5.94 17.10 -5.26
CA PHE A 60 6.32 17.03 -3.85
C PHE A 60 5.91 18.31 -3.13
N ARG A 61 5.05 18.19 -2.10
CA ARG A 61 4.65 19.32 -1.25
C ARG A 61 5.72 19.58 -0.18
N ASP A 62 5.98 20.84 0.05
CA ASP A 62 7.00 21.30 1.01
C ASP A 62 6.34 21.56 2.36
N LEU A 63 6.00 20.49 3.10
CA LEU A 63 5.32 20.56 4.39
C LEU A 63 6.33 20.80 5.52
N SER A 64 5.96 21.63 6.47
CA SER A 64 6.64 21.77 7.76
C SER A 64 6.50 20.51 8.62
N GLY A 65 7.28 20.40 9.68
CA GLY A 65 7.19 19.28 10.61
C GLY A 65 5.83 19.17 11.31
N THR A 66 5.17 20.29 11.58
CA THR A 66 3.82 20.30 12.18
C THR A 66 2.78 19.85 11.16
N GLU A 67 2.82 20.40 9.95
CA GLU A 67 1.86 20.05 8.90
C GLU A 67 1.92 18.56 8.54
N ILE A 68 3.12 17.98 8.42
CA ILE A 68 3.21 16.56 8.07
C ILE A 68 2.70 15.65 9.21
N ILE A 69 2.95 15.98 10.49
CA ILE A 69 2.40 15.25 11.62
C ILE A 69 0.87 15.33 11.67
N GLU A 70 0.29 16.52 11.40
CA GLU A 70 -1.15 16.69 11.32
C GLU A 70 -1.77 15.87 10.17
N GLU A 71 -1.11 15.82 9.01
CA GLU A 71 -1.59 15.06 7.87
C GLU A 71 -1.37 13.55 8.02
N MET A 72 -0.28 13.10 8.65
CA MET A 72 -0.07 11.69 8.99
C MET A 72 -1.18 11.15 9.90
N GLY A 73 -1.68 11.98 10.82
CA GLY A 73 -2.78 11.61 11.70
C GLY A 73 -2.45 10.38 12.57
N ILE A 74 -3.42 9.46 12.65
CA ILE A 74 -3.24 8.17 13.33
C ILE A 74 -2.99 7.07 12.30
N GLY A 75 -2.01 6.18 12.58
CA GLY A 75 -1.57 5.13 11.70
C GLY A 75 -1.93 3.72 12.17
N TRP A 76 -1.88 2.80 11.24
CA TRP A 76 -1.97 1.34 11.43
C TRP A 76 -0.70 0.67 10.90
N ILE A 77 -0.32 -0.46 11.50
CA ILE A 77 0.89 -1.18 11.11
C ILE A 77 0.52 -2.51 10.45
N LEU A 78 1.07 -2.75 9.26
CA LEU A 78 0.97 -4.01 8.54
C LEU A 78 2.02 -5.00 9.09
N GLY A 79 1.95 -5.30 10.39
CA GLY A 79 2.91 -6.18 11.08
C GLY A 79 2.74 -7.65 10.73
N ASN A 80 3.77 -8.45 10.96
CA ASN A 80 3.85 -9.87 10.64
C ASN A 80 3.57 -10.20 9.17
N THR A 81 3.91 -9.27 8.26
CA THR A 81 3.69 -9.39 6.82
C THR A 81 5.02 -9.32 6.08
N PHE A 82 5.51 -8.12 5.75
CA PHE A 82 6.81 -7.96 5.09
C PHE A 82 7.99 -8.03 6.06
N ASP A 83 7.76 -7.90 7.35
CA ASP A 83 8.72 -8.18 8.41
C ASP A 83 8.86 -9.67 8.69
N SER A 84 7.86 -10.49 8.33
CA SER A 84 7.88 -11.93 8.56
C SER A 84 8.96 -12.63 7.75
N HIS A 85 9.65 -13.59 8.38
CA HIS A 85 10.77 -14.29 7.76
C HIS A 85 10.98 -15.71 8.30
N THR A 86 11.72 -16.52 7.54
CA THR A 86 12.26 -17.80 8.00
C THR A 86 13.78 -17.74 7.87
N ASN A 87 14.49 -17.70 9.00
CA ASN A 87 15.96 -17.61 9.04
C ASN A 87 16.50 -16.43 8.20
N GLN A 88 15.98 -15.23 8.42
CA GLN A 88 16.31 -14.00 7.70
C GLN A 88 15.93 -14.00 6.20
N THR A 89 15.25 -15.02 5.71
CA THR A 89 14.64 -15.01 4.39
C THR A 89 13.20 -14.51 4.52
N PRO A 90 12.90 -13.29 4.11
CA PRO A 90 11.57 -12.72 4.27
C PRO A 90 10.54 -13.36 3.36
N GLY A 91 9.27 -13.29 3.75
CA GLY A 91 8.16 -13.79 2.96
C GLY A 91 6.85 -13.23 3.48
N GLU A 92 6.06 -12.59 2.61
CA GLU A 92 4.82 -11.88 2.96
C GLU A 92 3.82 -12.73 3.80
N THR A 93 3.87 -14.03 3.67
CA THR A 93 2.96 -14.97 4.36
C THR A 93 3.67 -15.93 5.30
N ALA A 94 4.95 -15.67 5.61
CA ALA A 94 5.81 -16.61 6.34
C ALA A 94 5.28 -16.90 7.77
N TRP A 95 4.66 -15.91 8.41
CA TRP A 95 4.07 -16.05 9.75
C TRP A 95 2.54 -16.18 9.73
N GLY A 96 1.94 -16.46 8.55
CA GLY A 96 0.53 -16.81 8.40
C GLY A 96 -0.40 -15.66 8.01
N ALA A 97 0.11 -14.44 7.85
CA ALA A 97 -0.68 -13.35 7.32
C ALA A 97 -1.17 -13.66 5.89
N PRO A 98 -2.35 -13.19 5.48
CA PRO A 98 -2.80 -13.30 4.10
C PRO A 98 -2.03 -12.32 3.21
N VAL A 99 -1.98 -12.61 1.90
CA VAL A 99 -1.43 -11.68 0.90
C VAL A 99 -2.19 -10.34 0.97
N THR A 100 -1.45 -9.26 1.07
CA THR A 100 -1.99 -7.89 1.16
C THR A 100 -2.67 -7.49 -0.15
N THR A 101 -3.85 -6.90 -0.06
CA THR A 101 -4.64 -6.50 -1.23
C THR A 101 -5.01 -5.02 -1.18
N LYS A 102 -5.25 -4.41 -2.35
CA LYS A 102 -5.78 -3.04 -2.46
C LYS A 102 -7.05 -2.85 -1.63
N LYS A 103 -7.95 -3.85 -1.62
CA LYS A 103 -9.18 -3.82 -0.82
C LYS A 103 -8.90 -3.74 0.69
N MET A 104 -7.87 -4.44 1.17
CA MET A 104 -7.47 -4.41 2.58
C MET A 104 -7.01 -3.00 2.97
N ILE A 105 -6.13 -2.40 2.18
CA ILE A 105 -5.59 -1.05 2.42
C ILE A 105 -6.71 -0.01 2.42
N LYS A 106 -7.60 -0.06 1.40
CA LYS A 106 -8.76 0.83 1.36
C LYS A 106 -9.65 0.69 2.59
N ALA A 107 -9.89 -0.52 3.06
CA ALA A 107 -10.73 -0.74 4.25
C ALA A 107 -10.08 -0.17 5.52
N VAL A 108 -8.75 -0.22 5.65
CA VAL A 108 -8.02 0.44 6.76
C VAL A 108 -8.15 1.96 6.66
N HIS A 109 -8.00 2.55 5.47
CA HIS A 109 -8.22 3.97 5.26
C HIS A 109 -9.66 4.39 5.61
N ASP A 110 -10.66 3.64 5.16
CA ASP A 110 -12.08 3.95 5.40
C ASP A 110 -12.48 3.85 6.89
N LEU A 111 -11.64 3.24 7.75
CA LEU A 111 -11.76 3.29 9.21
C LEU A 111 -11.23 4.58 9.84
N GLY A 112 -10.54 5.43 9.08
CA GLY A 112 -9.99 6.70 9.55
C GLY A 112 -8.47 6.71 9.76
N PHE A 113 -7.75 5.61 9.48
CA PHE A 113 -6.29 5.60 9.50
C PHE A 113 -5.72 6.32 8.28
N ASN A 114 -4.82 7.27 8.50
CA ASN A 114 -4.22 8.06 7.42
C ASN A 114 -2.75 7.72 7.16
N THR A 115 -2.13 6.89 7.99
CA THR A 115 -0.76 6.41 7.85
C THR A 115 -0.74 4.89 7.91
N ILE A 116 0.08 4.25 7.07
CA ILE A 116 0.42 2.84 7.20
C ILE A 116 1.93 2.71 7.40
N ARG A 117 2.35 2.11 8.50
CA ARG A 117 3.74 1.65 8.63
C ARG A 117 3.83 0.23 8.05
N ILE A 118 4.76 0.05 7.12
CA ILE A 118 5.06 -1.22 6.45
C ILE A 118 6.43 -1.69 6.96
N PRO A 119 6.48 -2.51 8.02
CA PRO A 119 7.72 -3.12 8.47
C PRO A 119 8.25 -4.08 7.40
N VAL A 120 9.53 -3.96 7.03
CA VAL A 120 10.15 -4.82 6.02
C VAL A 120 11.45 -5.40 6.53
N THR A 121 11.56 -6.71 6.52
CA THR A 121 12.83 -7.41 6.68
C THR A 121 13.47 -7.55 5.30
N TRP A 122 14.67 -7.03 5.15
CA TRP A 122 15.43 -7.14 3.90
C TRP A 122 16.33 -8.38 3.89
N GLY A 123 16.89 -8.77 5.03
CA GLY A 123 17.56 -10.04 5.31
C GLY A 123 18.41 -10.56 4.15
N THR A 124 18.09 -11.76 3.66
CA THR A 124 18.79 -12.41 2.54
C THR A 124 18.50 -11.78 1.17
N MET A 125 17.52 -10.88 1.08
CA MET A 125 17.21 -10.15 -0.16
C MET A 125 18.23 -9.04 -0.46
N VAL A 126 19.02 -8.62 0.53
CA VAL A 126 20.13 -7.68 0.33
C VAL A 126 21.38 -8.43 -0.09
N LYS A 127 21.89 -8.15 -1.27
CA LYS A 127 23.17 -8.69 -1.75
C LYS A 127 24.36 -7.93 -1.16
N ASP A 128 25.58 -8.46 -1.22
CA ASP A 128 26.77 -7.83 -0.63
C ASP A 128 27.10 -6.45 -1.21
N ASP A 129 26.70 -6.20 -2.45
CA ASP A 129 26.82 -4.92 -3.11
C ASP A 129 25.70 -3.92 -2.76
N GLY A 130 24.79 -4.29 -1.90
CA GLY A 130 23.64 -3.50 -1.44
C GLY A 130 22.45 -3.48 -2.40
N SER A 131 22.51 -4.17 -3.53
CA SER A 131 21.33 -4.33 -4.40
C SER A 131 20.30 -5.23 -3.74
N ILE A 132 19.03 -5.01 -4.05
CA ILE A 132 17.89 -5.72 -3.45
C ILE A 132 17.29 -6.65 -4.49
N ASP A 133 16.84 -7.83 -4.05
CA ASP A 133 16.04 -8.75 -4.85
C ASP A 133 14.89 -8.03 -5.56
N ALA A 134 14.77 -8.21 -6.88
CA ALA A 134 13.84 -7.45 -7.70
C ALA A 134 12.38 -7.79 -7.43
N ALA A 135 12.07 -9.07 -7.22
CA ALA A 135 10.71 -9.51 -6.93
C ALA A 135 10.25 -9.00 -5.55
N TRP A 136 11.14 -9.05 -4.55
CA TRP A 136 10.83 -8.59 -3.20
C TRP A 136 10.51 -7.09 -3.16
N ILE A 137 11.42 -6.25 -3.65
CA ILE A 137 11.20 -4.80 -3.62
C ILE A 137 10.02 -4.38 -4.51
N SER A 138 9.81 -5.06 -5.65
CA SER A 138 8.65 -4.83 -6.52
C SER A 138 7.35 -5.15 -5.81
N ARG A 139 7.30 -6.23 -5.00
CA ARG A 139 6.11 -6.57 -4.22
C ARG A 139 5.85 -5.57 -3.09
N VAL A 140 6.88 -5.13 -2.39
CA VAL A 140 6.78 -4.04 -1.39
C VAL A 140 6.21 -2.77 -2.05
N GLU A 141 6.68 -2.43 -3.24
CA GLU A 141 6.18 -1.30 -4.03
C GLU A 141 4.68 -1.42 -4.35
N ASP A 142 4.18 -2.62 -4.68
CA ASP A 142 2.76 -2.81 -4.96
C ASP A 142 1.90 -2.39 -3.77
N VAL A 143 2.30 -2.75 -2.55
CA VAL A 143 1.56 -2.36 -1.34
C VAL A 143 1.70 -0.87 -1.03
N ILE A 144 2.88 -0.29 -1.25
CA ILE A 144 3.05 1.16 -1.19
C ILE A 144 2.10 1.85 -2.17
N ASN A 145 1.99 1.36 -3.41
CA ASN A 145 1.07 1.91 -4.40
C ASN A 145 -0.40 1.80 -4.00
N TYR A 146 -0.81 0.72 -3.29
CA TYR A 146 -2.17 0.62 -2.74
C TYR A 146 -2.45 1.72 -1.71
N CYS A 147 -1.45 2.07 -0.88
CA CYS A 147 -1.56 3.17 0.07
C CYS A 147 -1.58 4.54 -0.65
N MET A 148 -0.71 4.73 -1.65
CA MET A 148 -0.69 5.95 -2.46
C MET A 148 -2.00 6.17 -3.22
N ASP A 149 -2.69 5.11 -3.66
CA ASP A 149 -4.00 5.22 -4.31
C ASP A 149 -5.05 5.84 -3.37
N GLU A 150 -4.95 5.58 -2.06
CA GLU A 150 -5.83 6.17 -1.03
C GLU A 150 -5.27 7.46 -0.40
N ASP A 151 -4.14 8.00 -0.92
CA ASP A 151 -3.47 9.22 -0.42
C ASP A 151 -2.99 9.10 1.03
N MET A 152 -2.59 7.90 1.44
CA MET A 152 -2.10 7.61 2.78
C MET A 152 -0.60 7.84 2.89
N TYR A 153 -0.14 8.28 4.04
CA TYR A 153 1.28 8.26 4.39
C TYR A 153 1.78 6.84 4.59
N VAL A 154 3.00 6.58 4.16
CA VAL A 154 3.65 5.28 4.30
C VAL A 154 4.99 5.44 4.99
N ILE A 155 5.22 4.68 6.06
CA ILE A 155 6.53 4.54 6.70
C ILE A 155 7.12 3.19 6.30
N LEU A 156 8.24 3.22 5.59
CA LEU A 156 9.01 2.06 5.13
C LEU A 156 10.33 1.97 5.89
N ASN A 157 10.65 0.80 6.48
CA ASN A 157 11.85 0.64 7.31
C ASN A 157 12.72 -0.58 6.95
N ALA A 158 13.79 -0.79 7.75
CA ALA A 158 14.51 -2.05 7.89
C ALA A 158 14.15 -2.64 9.27
N HIS A 159 13.40 -3.77 9.30
CA HIS A 159 12.74 -4.22 10.52
C HIS A 159 13.53 -5.29 11.29
N HIS A 160 13.40 -6.57 10.96
CA HIS A 160 14.11 -7.65 11.63
C HIS A 160 15.54 -7.90 11.08
N ASP A 161 16.13 -6.85 10.53
CA ASP A 161 17.54 -6.86 10.10
C ASP A 161 18.52 -6.64 11.28
N GLY A 162 18.02 -6.21 12.44
CA GLY A 162 18.81 -6.02 13.66
C GLY A 162 19.31 -7.34 14.24
N ALA A 163 20.53 -7.35 14.78
CA ALA A 163 21.17 -8.56 15.33
C ALA A 163 20.49 -9.09 16.59
N ASP A 164 19.74 -8.28 17.30
CA ASP A 164 18.92 -8.65 18.45
C ASP A 164 17.75 -9.58 18.09
N ASN A 165 17.33 -9.61 16.83
CA ASN A 165 16.34 -10.54 16.30
C ASN A 165 16.97 -11.90 15.98
N ALA A 166 17.41 -12.61 17.02
CA ALA A 166 17.99 -13.93 16.89
C ALA A 166 16.90 -14.99 16.70
N GLY A 167 17.08 -15.81 15.69
CA GLY A 167 16.34 -17.06 15.49
C GLY A 167 17.28 -18.26 15.54
N THR A 168 16.77 -19.45 15.29
CA THR A 168 17.58 -20.65 15.06
C THR A 168 17.26 -21.24 13.70
N ASP A 169 18.30 -21.65 12.96
CA ASP A 169 18.12 -22.38 11.71
C ASP A 169 17.66 -23.83 11.98
N LYS A 170 17.49 -24.61 10.90
CA LYS A 170 17.08 -26.02 10.99
C LYS A 170 18.05 -26.91 11.73
N GLU A 171 19.32 -26.50 11.79
CA GLU A 171 20.44 -27.15 12.47
C GLU A 171 20.58 -26.67 13.92
N GLY A 172 19.73 -25.76 14.40
CA GLY A 172 19.77 -25.21 15.76
C GLY A 172 20.83 -24.13 15.98
N LYS A 173 21.44 -23.61 14.90
CA LYS A 173 22.40 -22.52 14.97
C LYS A 173 21.64 -21.18 15.06
N SER A 174 22.10 -20.29 15.95
CA SER A 174 21.55 -18.93 16.01
C SER A 174 21.74 -18.19 14.69
N VAL A 175 20.65 -17.63 14.18
CA VAL A 175 20.62 -16.76 13.02
C VAL A 175 20.22 -15.38 13.51
N HIS A 176 21.07 -14.40 13.27
CA HIS A 176 20.86 -13.02 13.67
C HIS A 176 20.60 -12.15 12.43
N GLY A 177 19.93 -11.04 12.63
CA GLY A 177 19.95 -9.96 11.65
C GLY A 177 21.37 -9.44 11.44
N TRP A 178 21.61 -8.84 10.31
CA TRP A 178 22.96 -8.45 9.92
C TRP A 178 23.36 -7.03 10.39
N ILE A 179 22.42 -6.22 10.86
CA ILE A 179 22.71 -4.89 11.46
C ILE A 179 23.14 -5.14 12.91
N ASP A 180 24.40 -5.53 13.08
CA ASP A 180 25.00 -5.79 14.39
C ASP A 180 25.85 -4.58 14.83
N ILE A 181 25.45 -3.96 15.93
CA ILE A 181 26.16 -2.85 16.56
C ILE A 181 26.98 -3.28 17.79
N SER A 182 27.08 -4.57 18.07
CA SER A 182 27.80 -5.10 19.24
C SER A 182 29.30 -5.33 19.02
N GLY A 183 29.68 -5.66 17.78
CA GLY A 183 31.02 -6.09 17.37
C GLY A 183 32.16 -5.09 17.59
N THR A 184 33.34 -5.38 17.02
CA THR A 184 34.49 -4.46 16.99
C THR A 184 34.17 -3.22 16.09
N ASP A 185 35.06 -2.27 16.06
CA ASP A 185 34.87 -1.09 15.18
C ASP A 185 35.06 -1.45 13.71
N GLU A 186 35.91 -2.42 13.38
CA GLU A 186 36.06 -2.95 12.02
C GLU A 186 34.82 -3.71 11.54
N GLU A 187 34.23 -4.55 12.39
CA GLU A 187 32.99 -5.27 12.10
C GLU A 187 31.84 -4.27 11.91
N PHE A 188 31.72 -3.29 12.80
CA PHE A 188 30.73 -2.24 12.68
C PHE A 188 30.92 -1.39 11.41
N ALA A 189 32.16 -1.09 11.00
CA ALA A 189 32.42 -0.37 9.76
C ALA A 189 31.94 -1.17 8.52
N ALA A 190 32.05 -2.51 8.55
CA ALA A 190 31.52 -3.36 7.48
C ALA A 190 29.99 -3.35 7.46
N VAL A 191 29.33 -3.40 8.63
CA VAL A 191 27.87 -3.24 8.76
C VAL A 191 27.41 -1.89 8.21
N GLU A 192 28.06 -0.79 8.61
CA GLU A 192 27.75 0.55 8.13
C GLU A 192 27.87 0.67 6.60
N ALA A 193 28.94 0.11 6.02
CA ALA A 193 29.15 0.14 4.57
C ALA A 193 28.07 -0.64 3.80
N LYS A 194 27.62 -1.80 4.30
CA LYS A 194 26.51 -2.57 3.73
C LYS A 194 25.20 -1.79 3.89
N TYR A 195 24.95 -1.23 5.06
CA TYR A 195 23.78 -0.44 5.40
C TYR A 195 23.63 0.79 4.48
N GLN A 196 24.73 1.52 4.23
CA GLN A 196 24.77 2.64 3.29
C GLN A 196 24.34 2.22 1.88
N LYS A 197 24.88 1.11 1.38
CA LYS A 197 24.57 0.61 0.03
C LYS A 197 23.11 0.13 -0.08
N MET A 198 22.60 -0.57 0.93
CA MET A 198 21.21 -0.99 0.99
C MET A 198 20.27 0.21 0.91
N TRP A 199 20.46 1.23 1.77
CA TRP A 199 19.60 2.41 1.77
C TRP A 199 19.74 3.23 0.49
N ALA A 200 20.92 3.31 -0.11
CA ALA A 200 21.08 3.94 -1.42
C ALA A 200 20.30 3.21 -2.51
N SER A 201 20.25 1.86 -2.48
CA SER A 201 19.46 1.06 -3.42
C SER A 201 17.96 1.26 -3.21
N ILE A 202 17.46 1.15 -1.97
CA ILE A 202 16.04 1.37 -1.63
C ILE A 202 15.61 2.79 -2.02
N ALA A 203 16.38 3.78 -1.58
CA ALA A 203 16.07 5.17 -1.84
C ALA A 203 16.08 5.52 -3.34
N ASN A 204 17.03 4.99 -4.11
CA ASN A 204 17.06 5.19 -5.55
C ASN A 204 15.85 4.56 -6.24
N TYR A 205 15.40 3.39 -5.77
CA TYR A 205 14.20 2.73 -6.31
C TYR A 205 12.95 3.59 -6.11
N PHE A 206 12.76 4.18 -4.94
CA PHE A 206 11.58 4.94 -4.56
C PHE A 206 11.72 6.47 -4.72
N LYS A 207 12.75 6.99 -5.39
CA LYS A 207 13.03 8.43 -5.44
C LYS A 207 11.98 9.30 -6.11
N ASN A 208 11.07 8.71 -6.89
CA ASN A 208 10.02 9.43 -7.61
C ASN A 208 8.75 9.67 -6.77
N TYR A 209 8.56 8.95 -5.67
CA TYR A 209 7.41 9.11 -4.79
C TYR A 209 7.41 10.46 -4.10
N ASP A 210 6.22 11.01 -3.83
CA ASP A 210 6.03 12.28 -3.16
C ASP A 210 6.30 12.21 -1.64
N GLU A 211 5.85 13.21 -0.90
CA GLU A 211 6.06 13.33 0.55
C GLU A 211 5.33 12.29 1.39
N HIS A 212 4.31 11.60 0.82
CA HIS A 212 3.59 10.56 1.55
C HIS A 212 4.47 9.35 1.87
N LEU A 213 5.55 9.10 1.12
CA LEU A 213 6.49 8.04 1.45
C LEU A 213 7.60 8.56 2.37
N ILE A 214 7.68 8.03 3.58
CA ILE A 214 8.68 8.34 4.61
C ILE A 214 9.56 7.11 4.78
N PHE A 215 10.88 7.30 4.88
CA PHE A 215 11.80 6.21 5.23
C PHE A 215 12.16 6.28 6.70
N GLU A 216 12.09 5.12 7.39
CA GLU A 216 12.56 4.96 8.77
C GLU A 216 13.87 4.16 8.76
N SER A 217 14.89 4.69 9.41
CA SER A 217 16.28 4.21 9.32
C SER A 217 16.45 2.74 9.68
N MET A 218 15.86 2.31 10.77
CA MET A 218 15.88 0.94 11.29
C MET A 218 14.79 0.77 12.34
N ASN A 219 14.53 -0.48 12.73
CA ASN A 219 13.62 -0.80 13.81
C ASN A 219 14.34 -0.71 15.19
N GLU A 220 14.21 -1.69 16.04
CA GLU A 220 14.64 -1.77 17.44
C GLU A 220 16.09 -2.28 17.59
N VAL A 221 17.07 -1.55 17.04
CA VAL A 221 18.48 -1.97 17.07
C VAL A 221 19.14 -1.59 18.40
N TYR A 222 19.81 -2.55 19.05
CA TYR A 222 20.63 -2.36 20.25
C TYR A 222 21.59 -3.54 20.40
N SER A 223 22.62 -3.41 21.28
CA SER A 223 23.64 -4.46 21.46
C SER A 223 23.42 -5.37 22.68
N GLY A 224 22.27 -5.28 23.33
CA GLY A 224 21.92 -6.09 24.51
C GLY A 224 21.13 -5.31 25.56
N SER A 225 20.47 -6.03 26.46
CA SER A 225 19.64 -5.45 27.50
C SER A 225 20.44 -4.69 28.57
N GLY A 226 19.85 -3.61 29.08
CA GLY A 226 20.42 -2.76 30.13
C GLY A 226 21.30 -1.62 29.60
N ASP A 227 21.90 -0.87 30.55
CA ASP A 227 22.63 0.35 30.25
C ASP A 227 24.14 0.14 30.04
N THR A 228 24.64 -1.08 30.13
CA THR A 228 26.08 -1.38 30.08
C THR A 228 26.73 -0.89 28.77
N ASN A 229 26.02 -0.96 27.66
CA ASN A 229 26.51 -0.55 26.35
C ASN A 229 25.84 0.73 25.83
N LEU A 230 25.07 1.44 26.66
CA LEU A 230 24.23 2.57 26.24
C LEU A 230 25.00 3.61 25.42
N GLN A 231 26.18 4.02 25.89
CA GLN A 231 26.99 5.05 25.23
C GLN A 231 27.43 4.60 23.84
N LYS A 232 28.01 3.40 23.75
CA LYS A 232 28.46 2.81 22.47
C LYS A 232 27.32 2.58 21.51
N ASP A 233 26.16 2.09 21.99
CA ASP A 233 24.98 1.89 21.18
C ASP A 233 24.49 3.22 20.59
N MET A 234 24.41 4.27 21.40
CA MET A 234 23.95 5.58 20.92
C MET A 234 24.90 6.18 19.89
N GLU A 235 26.23 6.09 20.11
CA GLU A 235 27.22 6.55 19.15
C GLU A 235 27.08 5.82 17.80
N ARG A 236 26.90 4.49 17.82
CA ARG A 236 26.75 3.68 16.60
C ARG A 236 25.41 3.89 15.91
N ILE A 237 24.31 4.05 16.65
CA ILE A 237 23.00 4.37 16.09
C ILE A 237 23.00 5.76 15.47
N ASN A 238 23.56 6.78 16.15
CA ASN A 238 23.73 8.12 15.56
C ASN A 238 24.54 8.07 14.26
N LYS A 239 25.59 7.25 14.22
CA LYS A 239 26.40 7.05 13.01
C LYS A 239 25.58 6.40 11.89
N LEU A 240 24.80 5.34 12.18
CA LEU A 240 23.92 4.71 11.21
C LEU A 240 22.83 5.68 10.71
N ASN A 241 22.21 6.46 11.60
CA ASN A 241 21.23 7.49 11.24
C ASN A 241 21.83 8.55 10.29
N LYS A 242 23.06 8.98 10.57
CA LYS A 242 23.79 9.93 9.68
C LYS A 242 24.09 9.30 8.33
N THR A 243 24.55 8.06 8.30
CA THR A 243 24.82 7.29 7.08
C THR A 243 23.56 7.07 6.26
N PHE A 244 22.44 6.73 6.91
CA PHE A 244 21.11 6.62 6.31
C PHE A 244 20.68 7.93 5.62
N GLY A 245 20.71 9.04 6.36
CA GLY A 245 20.34 10.34 5.80
C GLY A 245 21.18 10.70 4.59
N ALA A 246 22.51 10.53 4.66
CA ALA A 246 23.43 10.78 3.55
C ALA A 246 23.15 9.87 2.34
N ALA A 247 22.92 8.57 2.56
CA ALA A 247 22.61 7.61 1.50
C ALA A 247 21.31 7.98 0.77
N VAL A 248 20.25 8.31 1.49
CA VAL A 248 18.98 8.71 0.89
C VAL A 248 19.12 10.00 0.10
N ARG A 249 19.72 11.05 0.69
CA ARG A 249 19.89 12.37 0.05
C ARG A 249 20.73 12.27 -1.23
N SER A 250 21.73 11.40 -1.27
CA SER A 250 22.61 11.21 -2.44
C SER A 250 21.88 10.74 -3.70
N THR A 251 20.69 10.14 -3.58
CA THR A 251 19.91 9.64 -4.71
C THR A 251 19.12 10.72 -5.46
N GLY A 252 19.01 11.92 -4.88
CA GLY A 252 18.39 13.08 -5.51
C GLY A 252 16.88 12.96 -5.73
N SER A 253 16.34 13.65 -6.74
CA SER A 253 14.90 13.74 -7.01
C SER A 253 14.11 14.13 -5.74
N ASN A 254 12.95 13.55 -5.47
CA ASN A 254 12.13 13.84 -4.29
C ASN A 254 12.81 13.43 -2.96
N ASN A 255 13.81 12.55 -3.02
CA ASN A 255 14.58 12.17 -1.82
C ASN A 255 15.42 13.32 -1.26
N ALA A 256 15.75 14.34 -2.06
CA ALA A 256 16.42 15.55 -1.57
C ALA A 256 15.61 16.27 -0.50
N LYS A 257 14.27 16.14 -0.54
CA LYS A 257 13.32 16.83 0.36
C LYS A 257 12.50 15.89 1.25
N ARG A 258 12.62 14.57 1.07
CA ARG A 258 11.81 13.56 1.82
C ARG A 258 12.04 13.66 3.32
N TRP A 259 10.97 13.56 4.10
CA TRP A 259 11.06 13.39 5.54
C TRP A 259 11.66 12.01 5.87
N LEU A 260 12.59 11.98 6.80
CA LEU A 260 13.30 10.77 7.23
C LEU A 260 13.11 10.57 8.73
N LEU A 261 12.73 9.36 9.12
CA LEU A 261 12.44 8.98 10.48
C LEU A 261 13.66 8.25 11.07
N LEU A 262 14.25 8.83 12.12
CA LEU A 262 15.47 8.34 12.75
C LEU A 262 15.14 7.49 13.97
N ALA A 263 15.56 6.24 13.98
CA ALA A 263 15.35 5.35 15.10
C ALA A 263 16.25 5.74 16.29
N SER A 264 15.69 5.71 17.49
CA SER A 264 16.43 5.78 18.73
C SER A 264 16.95 4.39 19.14
N ARG A 265 17.78 4.31 20.17
CA ARG A 265 18.28 3.03 20.70
C ARG A 265 17.12 2.12 21.10
N ASN A 266 17.01 0.95 20.46
CA ASN A 266 15.89 0.02 20.63
C ASN A 266 14.52 0.71 20.48
N THR A 267 14.44 1.81 19.74
CA THR A 267 13.29 2.73 19.69
C THR A 267 12.62 2.99 21.05
N ASN A 268 13.34 2.78 22.14
CA ASN A 268 12.81 2.83 23.49
C ASN A 268 12.59 4.27 23.97
N ILE A 269 11.32 4.64 24.18
CA ILE A 269 10.90 5.97 24.59
C ILE A 269 11.63 6.47 25.84
N LYS A 270 11.78 5.63 26.88
CA LYS A 270 12.42 6.00 28.15
C LYS A 270 13.92 6.20 27.98
N SER A 271 14.58 5.37 27.18
CA SER A 271 15.98 5.54 26.84
C SER A 271 16.20 6.87 26.12
N LEU A 272 15.34 7.19 25.14
CA LEU A 272 15.47 8.41 24.36
C LEU A 272 15.32 9.68 25.22
N TYR A 273 14.19 9.90 25.93
CA TYR A 273 14.00 11.17 26.63
C TYR A 273 14.97 11.37 27.79
N LYS A 274 15.52 10.30 28.36
CA LYS A 274 16.57 10.39 29.40
C LYS A 274 17.96 10.75 28.84
N ASN A 275 18.20 10.49 27.57
CA ASN A 275 19.47 10.73 26.89
C ASN A 275 19.27 11.56 25.59
N ALA A 276 18.28 12.47 25.61
CA ALA A 276 17.96 13.27 24.43
C ALA A 276 19.13 14.19 24.00
N ASP A 277 19.99 14.55 24.95
CA ASP A 277 21.21 15.32 24.71
C ASP A 277 22.29 14.54 23.95
N LYS A 278 22.21 13.20 23.92
CA LYS A 278 23.13 12.31 23.20
C LYS A 278 22.57 11.84 21.86
N PHE A 279 21.31 12.08 21.57
CA PHE A 279 20.69 11.73 20.28
C PHE A 279 20.97 12.83 19.25
N GLU A 280 21.63 12.46 18.16
CA GLU A 280 22.07 13.40 17.13
C GLU A 280 21.11 13.45 15.95
N ILE A 281 20.64 14.65 15.60
CA ILE A 281 19.94 14.90 14.33
C ILE A 281 20.99 15.29 13.28
N PRO A 282 21.14 14.52 12.17
CA PRO A 282 22.14 14.84 11.15
C PRO A 282 21.92 16.22 10.52
N ASN A 283 23.00 17.02 10.43
CA ASN A 283 23.01 18.32 9.74
C ASN A 283 21.91 19.32 10.18
N GLY A 284 21.49 19.30 11.45
CA GLY A 284 20.44 20.18 11.97
C GLY A 284 19.04 19.59 11.80
N THR A 285 18.02 20.45 11.72
CA THR A 285 16.60 20.07 11.80
C THR A 285 15.97 19.81 10.43
N ASP A 286 16.74 19.64 9.37
CA ASP A 286 16.20 19.65 8.01
C ASP A 286 15.55 18.31 7.65
N ARG A 287 14.21 18.22 7.87
CA ARG A 287 13.33 17.09 7.50
C ARG A 287 13.71 15.75 8.09
N TYR A 288 14.05 15.79 9.36
CA TYR A 288 14.20 14.60 10.18
C TYR A 288 13.14 14.55 11.27
N MET A 289 12.62 13.35 11.52
CA MET A 289 11.72 13.00 12.61
C MET A 289 12.40 11.97 13.50
N VAL A 290 11.90 11.80 14.72
CA VAL A 290 12.41 10.81 15.67
C VAL A 290 11.41 9.70 15.88
N SER A 291 11.85 8.43 15.76
CA SER A 291 11.06 7.24 16.02
C SER A 291 11.27 6.71 17.43
N VAL A 292 10.15 6.41 18.10
CA VAL A 292 10.10 5.69 19.38
C VAL A 292 8.99 4.65 19.34
N HIS A 293 9.09 3.63 20.21
CA HIS A 293 8.03 2.65 20.46
C HIS A 293 7.59 2.73 21.90
N ASP A 294 6.32 2.50 22.19
CA ASP A 294 5.78 2.48 23.55
C ASP A 294 4.75 1.35 23.70
N TYR A 295 5.15 0.31 24.39
CA TYR A 295 4.31 -0.83 24.76
C TYR A 295 4.04 -0.89 26.28
N ASP A 296 4.28 0.21 26.99
CA ASP A 296 3.90 0.27 28.40
C ASP A 296 2.40 0.05 28.55
N ASP A 297 2.03 -0.78 29.50
CA ASP A 297 0.63 -1.06 29.75
C ASP A 297 0.03 -0.05 30.72
N PHE A 298 -1.26 0.28 30.52
CA PHE A 298 -2.08 1.02 31.49
C PHE A 298 -2.27 0.25 32.84
N LYS A 299 -1.43 -0.73 33.14
CA LYS A 299 -1.54 -1.58 34.36
C LYS A 299 -1.09 -0.89 35.64
N ILE A 300 -0.14 0.02 35.55
CA ILE A 300 0.40 0.71 36.73
C ILE A 300 -0.56 1.83 37.12
N GLY A 301 -1.43 1.60 38.10
CA GLY A 301 -2.37 2.58 38.61
C GLY A 301 -3.63 2.78 37.74
N GLY A 302 -3.79 2.01 36.68
CA GLY A 302 -4.95 2.09 35.77
C GLY A 302 -4.96 3.31 34.87
N TYR A 303 -6.11 3.58 34.28
CA TYR A 303 -6.30 4.65 33.28
C TYR A 303 -5.93 6.05 33.80
N THR A 304 -6.47 6.44 34.95
CA THR A 304 -6.22 7.76 35.55
C THR A 304 -4.75 8.04 35.80
N ASP A 305 -4.00 7.05 36.28
CA ASP A 305 -2.56 7.20 36.52
C ASP A 305 -1.78 7.26 35.19
N SER A 306 -2.18 6.51 34.18
CA SER A 306 -1.55 6.56 32.85
C SER A 306 -1.74 7.92 32.16
N MET A 307 -2.84 8.63 32.43
CA MET A 307 -3.12 9.97 31.93
C MET A 307 -2.50 11.09 32.80
N ASN A 308 -1.89 10.77 33.93
CA ASN A 308 -1.40 11.75 34.89
C ASN A 308 0.06 12.15 34.58
N GLU A 309 0.25 13.38 34.13
CA GLU A 309 1.58 13.93 33.82
C GLU A 309 2.57 13.97 34.99
N SER A 310 2.08 13.92 36.25
CA SER A 310 2.93 13.90 37.44
C SER A 310 3.45 12.50 37.82
N LYS A 311 2.89 11.45 37.27
CA LYS A 311 3.36 10.08 37.49
C LYS A 311 4.55 9.77 36.57
N SER A 312 5.70 9.35 37.13
CA SER A 312 6.97 9.23 36.44
C SER A 312 6.94 8.31 35.22
N ASP A 313 6.14 7.26 35.25
CA ASP A 313 6.09 6.21 34.22
C ASP A 313 4.74 6.18 33.47
N SER A 314 3.92 7.23 33.63
CA SER A 314 2.68 7.34 32.85
C SER A 314 2.96 7.66 31.39
N TYR A 315 2.07 7.26 30.49
CA TYR A 315 2.09 7.66 29.07
C TYR A 315 2.13 9.18 28.92
N ALA A 316 1.25 9.89 29.65
CA ALA A 316 1.19 11.35 29.62
C ALA A 316 2.51 12.01 29.98
N ASN A 317 3.21 11.50 31.03
CA ASN A 317 4.52 12.03 31.42
C ASN A 317 5.61 11.73 30.37
N GLN A 318 5.60 10.54 29.78
CA GLN A 318 6.55 10.15 28.76
C GLN A 318 6.38 11.03 27.51
N PHE A 319 5.15 11.21 27.02
CA PHE A 319 4.86 12.03 25.84
C PHE A 319 5.15 13.51 26.09
N LYS A 320 4.85 14.01 27.30
CA LYS A 320 5.24 15.37 27.73
C LYS A 320 6.75 15.58 27.67
N LYS A 321 7.55 14.60 28.10
CA LYS A 321 9.02 14.65 28.03
C LYS A 321 9.53 14.62 26.60
N LEU A 322 8.94 13.79 25.73
CA LEU A 322 9.27 13.77 24.32
C LEU A 322 8.95 15.11 23.64
N LYS A 323 7.76 15.67 23.94
CA LYS A 323 7.38 16.98 23.44
C LYS A 323 8.40 18.04 23.80
N ALA A 324 8.78 18.14 25.07
CA ALA A 324 9.78 19.11 25.54
C ALA A 324 11.19 18.86 24.95
N ALA A 325 11.56 17.59 24.73
CA ALA A 325 12.87 17.23 24.21
C ALA A 325 13.02 17.51 22.70
N PHE A 326 11.94 17.35 21.90
CA PHE A 326 11.99 17.36 20.45
C PHE A 326 10.92 18.28 19.82
N VAL A 327 9.62 18.06 20.06
CA VAL A 327 8.53 18.76 19.37
C VAL A 327 8.60 20.28 19.59
N ASP A 328 8.82 20.72 20.82
CA ASP A 328 8.96 22.15 21.17
C ASP A 328 10.20 22.80 20.55
N LYS A 329 11.12 22.00 20.00
CA LYS A 329 12.29 22.44 19.25
C LYS A 329 12.11 22.33 17.73
N GLY A 330 10.89 22.01 17.27
CA GLY A 330 10.58 21.88 15.85
C GLY A 330 10.99 20.52 15.23
N ILE A 331 11.32 19.52 16.05
CA ILE A 331 11.68 18.17 15.59
C ILE A 331 10.45 17.27 15.80
N PRO A 332 9.78 16.80 14.73
CA PRO A 332 8.63 15.92 14.84
C PRO A 332 9.00 14.57 15.46
N VAL A 333 8.05 13.98 16.20
CA VAL A 333 8.20 12.66 16.82
C VAL A 333 7.06 11.76 16.37
N VAL A 334 7.41 10.54 15.99
CA VAL A 334 6.47 9.47 15.64
C VAL A 334 6.62 8.33 16.65
N VAL A 335 5.50 7.95 17.29
CA VAL A 335 5.43 6.69 18.03
C VAL A 335 5.20 5.60 16.99
N GLY A 336 6.31 5.05 16.47
CA GLY A 336 6.34 4.11 15.34
C GLY A 336 5.59 2.82 15.64
N GLU A 337 5.54 2.41 16.92
CA GLU A 337 4.74 1.28 17.38
C GLU A 337 4.16 1.56 18.78
N CYS A 338 2.87 1.30 18.92
CA CYS A 338 2.20 1.17 20.20
C CYS A 338 1.02 0.21 20.07
N GLY A 339 0.63 -0.44 21.17
CA GLY A 339 -0.47 -1.38 21.09
C GLY A 339 -0.72 -2.10 22.41
N PHE A 340 -1.88 -2.73 22.52
CA PHE A 340 -2.30 -3.44 23.73
C PHE A 340 -2.75 -4.85 23.40
N ARG A 341 -2.30 -5.84 24.19
CA ARG A 341 -2.67 -7.25 24.10
C ARG A 341 -3.83 -7.58 25.03
N GLY A 342 -4.75 -8.43 24.57
CA GLY A 342 -5.78 -9.07 25.41
C GLY A 342 -6.69 -8.09 26.18
N GLY A 343 -7.67 -8.63 26.87
CA GLY A 343 -8.49 -7.89 27.80
C GLY A 343 -9.69 -7.15 27.20
N SER A 344 -10.75 -6.97 28.02
CA SER A 344 -11.94 -6.20 27.67
C SER A 344 -11.73 -4.69 27.76
N ASP A 345 -10.56 -4.27 28.25
CA ASP A 345 -10.18 -2.90 28.55
C ASP A 345 -9.42 -2.22 27.38
N ARG A 346 -9.17 -2.92 26.28
CA ARG A 346 -8.41 -2.40 25.12
C ARG A 346 -9.03 -1.15 24.51
N THR A 347 -10.35 -1.03 24.49
CA THR A 347 -11.05 0.13 23.90
C THR A 347 -10.59 1.44 24.52
N TYR A 348 -10.64 1.55 25.83
CA TYR A 348 -10.28 2.81 26.52
C TYR A 348 -8.76 3.06 26.48
N LYS A 349 -7.94 2.00 26.44
CA LYS A 349 -6.49 2.14 26.27
C LYS A 349 -6.13 2.75 24.93
N PHE A 350 -6.77 2.28 23.87
CA PHE A 350 -6.61 2.85 22.53
C PHE A 350 -7.11 4.29 22.45
N GLU A 351 -8.25 4.58 23.07
CA GLU A 351 -8.78 5.95 23.15
C GLU A 351 -7.81 6.88 23.89
N GLY A 352 -7.29 6.46 25.04
CA GLY A 352 -6.34 7.23 25.83
C GLY A 352 -5.02 7.49 25.12
N VAL A 353 -4.38 6.46 24.50
CA VAL A 353 -3.11 6.67 23.80
C VAL A 353 -3.28 7.55 22.57
N SER A 354 -4.35 7.36 21.80
CA SER A 354 -4.63 8.17 20.61
C SER A 354 -4.89 9.65 20.95
N TYR A 355 -5.64 9.90 22.03
CA TYR A 355 -5.83 11.25 22.57
C TYR A 355 -4.49 11.90 22.96
N MET A 356 -3.63 11.17 23.67
CA MET A 356 -2.33 11.71 24.08
C MET A 356 -1.40 11.99 22.91
N LEU A 357 -1.40 11.15 21.87
CA LEU A 357 -0.68 11.42 20.63
C LEU A 357 -1.08 12.78 20.06
N LYS A 358 -2.39 13.02 19.89
CA LYS A 358 -2.92 14.33 19.43
C LYS A 358 -2.54 15.47 20.38
N LYS A 359 -2.78 15.31 21.69
CA LYS A 359 -2.53 16.33 22.72
C LYS A 359 -1.08 16.82 22.73
N TYR A 360 -0.13 15.91 22.53
CA TYR A 360 1.30 16.25 22.58
C TYR A 360 1.91 16.55 21.20
N GLY A 361 1.09 16.55 20.14
CA GLY A 361 1.54 16.84 18.76
C GLY A 361 2.46 15.77 18.19
N LEU A 362 2.14 14.49 18.47
CA LEU A 362 2.85 13.32 17.97
C LEU A 362 1.99 12.61 16.93
N ALA A 363 2.61 12.03 15.92
CA ALA A 363 1.98 10.97 15.14
C ALA A 363 2.21 9.61 15.82
N GLY A 364 1.35 8.63 15.55
CA GLY A 364 1.55 7.29 16.08
C GLY A 364 0.90 6.20 15.24
N CYS A 365 1.45 5.00 15.27
CA CYS A 365 0.96 3.85 14.55
C CYS A 365 0.60 2.72 15.51
N ILE A 366 -0.61 2.18 15.37
CA ILE A 366 -1.10 1.07 16.20
C ILE A 366 -0.59 -0.26 15.63
N TRP A 367 0.13 -1.02 16.45
CA TRP A 367 0.66 -2.33 16.08
C TRP A 367 -0.48 -3.34 15.90
N ASP A 368 -0.49 -3.98 14.75
CA ASP A 368 -1.36 -5.09 14.40
C ASP A 368 -0.52 -6.23 13.81
N ASN A 369 -0.49 -7.36 14.48
CA ASN A 369 0.33 -8.50 14.10
C ASN A 369 -0.45 -9.65 13.45
N HIS A 370 -1.69 -9.42 13.03
CA HIS A 370 -2.58 -10.49 12.53
C HIS A 370 -2.60 -11.70 13.49
N GLY A 371 -2.83 -11.42 14.78
CA GLY A 371 -2.72 -12.39 15.86
C GLY A 371 -3.69 -13.56 15.71
N THR A 372 -3.29 -14.72 16.20
CA THR A 372 -4.18 -15.87 16.29
C THR A 372 -5.06 -15.75 17.53
N GLN A 373 -6.39 -15.82 17.36
CA GLN A 373 -7.34 -15.82 18.46
C GLN A 373 -6.94 -16.83 19.57
N GLY A 374 -6.94 -16.36 20.81
CA GLY A 374 -6.65 -17.18 21.97
C GLY A 374 -5.15 -17.32 22.29
N THR A 375 -4.26 -16.64 21.58
CA THR A 375 -2.86 -16.53 21.96
C THR A 375 -2.63 -15.33 22.88
N THR A 376 -1.56 -15.38 23.70
CA THR A 376 -1.17 -14.26 24.58
C THR A 376 -0.56 -13.10 23.81
N ASP A 377 -0.23 -13.28 22.53
CA ASP A 377 0.43 -12.30 21.66
C ASP A 377 -0.50 -11.77 20.57
N ASN A 378 -1.74 -11.49 20.92
CA ASN A 378 -2.75 -10.97 19.99
C ASN A 378 -2.88 -9.45 20.11
N TYR A 379 -2.29 -8.72 19.15
CA TYR A 379 -2.45 -7.28 18.96
C TYR A 379 -3.46 -6.92 17.87
N GLU A 380 -4.12 -7.92 17.25
CA GLU A 380 -5.01 -7.73 16.12
C GLU A 380 -6.14 -6.74 16.44
N ILE A 381 -6.29 -5.73 15.58
CA ILE A 381 -7.40 -4.76 15.60
C ILE A 381 -8.20 -4.79 14.29
N PHE A 382 -7.61 -5.35 13.22
CA PHE A 382 -8.17 -5.45 11.88
C PHE A 382 -8.08 -6.88 11.34
N ASP A 383 -9.24 -7.47 11.01
CA ASP A 383 -9.34 -8.78 10.35
C ASP A 383 -9.00 -8.64 8.86
N ARG A 384 -7.79 -9.04 8.51
CA ARG A 384 -7.24 -8.89 7.15
C ARG A 384 -7.91 -9.79 6.12
N GLU A 385 -8.49 -10.94 6.53
CA GLU A 385 -9.24 -11.83 5.63
C GLU A 385 -10.63 -11.27 5.31
N GLN A 386 -11.30 -10.66 6.29
CA GLN A 386 -12.61 -10.05 6.13
C GLN A 386 -12.52 -8.61 5.58
N CYS A 387 -11.37 -7.96 5.68
CA CYS A 387 -11.18 -6.53 5.44
C CYS A 387 -12.15 -5.68 6.28
N ALA A 388 -12.15 -5.91 7.58
CA ALA A 388 -13.05 -5.28 8.54
C ALA A 388 -12.38 -5.19 9.92
N PRO A 389 -12.86 -4.34 10.85
CA PRO A 389 -12.36 -4.35 12.21
C PRO A 389 -12.46 -5.74 12.86
N TYR A 390 -11.39 -6.22 13.51
CA TYR A 390 -11.42 -7.41 14.34
C TYR A 390 -12.43 -7.25 15.50
N ASN A 391 -12.37 -6.10 16.14
CA ASN A 391 -13.38 -5.62 17.08
C ASN A 391 -13.62 -4.13 16.85
N LYS A 392 -14.83 -3.78 16.42
CA LYS A 392 -15.18 -2.39 16.10
C LYS A 392 -14.89 -1.43 17.26
N ASN A 393 -15.11 -1.82 18.51
CA ASN A 393 -14.85 -0.97 19.65
C ASN A 393 -13.38 -0.53 19.78
N TYR A 394 -12.42 -1.36 19.31
CA TYR A 394 -10.99 -1.02 19.35
C TYR A 394 -10.68 0.10 18.37
N THR A 395 -11.07 -0.07 17.11
CA THR A 395 -10.89 0.97 16.10
C THR A 395 -11.68 2.23 16.42
N ASP A 396 -12.89 2.07 16.96
CA ASP A 396 -13.70 3.21 17.42
C ASP A 396 -13.02 4.00 18.55
N GLY A 397 -12.39 3.31 19.50
CA GLY A 397 -11.60 3.94 20.57
C GLY A 397 -10.42 4.72 20.02
N VAL A 398 -9.65 4.13 19.08
CA VAL A 398 -8.54 4.82 18.40
C VAL A 398 -9.02 6.12 17.76
N MET A 399 -10.10 6.08 16.98
CA MET A 399 -10.60 7.24 16.25
C MET A 399 -11.19 8.31 17.19
N ARG A 400 -11.96 7.92 18.23
CA ARG A 400 -12.46 8.89 19.21
C ARG A 400 -11.32 9.61 19.91
N GLY A 401 -10.33 8.88 20.41
CA GLY A 401 -9.18 9.50 21.06
C GLY A 401 -8.46 10.51 20.18
N PHE A 402 -8.35 10.23 18.88
CA PHE A 402 -7.59 11.08 17.96
C PHE A 402 -8.40 12.23 17.36
N TYR A 403 -9.65 11.98 16.94
CA TYR A 403 -10.42 12.94 16.13
C TYR A 403 -11.46 13.75 16.91
N THR A 404 -11.76 13.42 18.18
CA THR A 404 -12.61 14.27 19.00
C THR A 404 -11.80 15.39 19.66
N ASP A 405 -12.46 16.51 19.95
CA ASP A 405 -11.87 17.64 20.71
C ASP A 405 -12.15 17.52 22.21
N SER A 406 -12.22 16.29 22.71
CA SER A 406 -12.39 15.99 24.12
C SER A 406 -11.28 16.60 24.97
N ASP A 407 -11.59 17.06 26.15
CA ASP A 407 -10.58 17.37 27.15
C ASP A 407 -10.31 16.17 28.09
N ASP A 408 -9.29 16.31 28.94
CA ASP A 408 -8.90 15.23 29.88
C ASP A 408 -10.05 14.77 30.78
N SER A 409 -11.04 15.63 31.05
CA SER A 409 -12.16 15.34 31.95
C SER A 409 -13.22 14.45 31.30
N GLN A 410 -13.28 14.42 29.98
CA GLN A 410 -14.25 13.64 29.21
C GLN A 410 -13.77 12.19 28.92
N LEU A 411 -12.47 11.98 29.01
CA LEU A 411 -11.87 10.67 28.77
C LEU A 411 -11.80 9.87 30.06
N ASN A 412 -12.37 8.67 30.04
CA ASN A 412 -12.31 7.72 31.15
C ASN A 412 -12.51 6.29 30.65
N GLU A 413 -12.18 5.31 31.49
CA GLU A 413 -12.29 3.88 31.16
C GLU A 413 -13.71 3.40 30.82
N LYS A 414 -14.72 4.22 31.01
CA LYS A 414 -16.14 3.93 30.81
C LYS A 414 -16.78 4.89 29.83
N THR A 415 -16.02 5.45 28.88
CA THR A 415 -16.57 6.37 27.90
C THR A 415 -17.80 5.79 27.22
N THR A 416 -18.95 6.44 27.37
CA THR A 416 -20.18 6.08 26.68
C THR A 416 -20.28 6.90 25.41
N VAL A 417 -20.53 6.22 24.29
CA VAL A 417 -20.70 6.91 23.00
C VAL A 417 -22.06 7.59 22.98
N SER A 418 -22.06 8.92 22.86
CA SER A 418 -23.22 9.74 22.54
C SER A 418 -23.22 9.96 21.03
N ALA A 419 -24.05 9.21 20.30
CA ALA A 419 -24.10 9.25 18.85
C ALA A 419 -24.65 10.60 18.36
N MET A 420 -24.10 11.12 17.26
CA MET A 420 -24.69 12.25 16.55
C MET A 420 -26.02 11.86 15.90
N THR A 421 -26.98 12.79 15.87
CA THR A 421 -28.29 12.61 15.24
C THR A 421 -28.43 13.39 13.94
N SER A 422 -27.57 14.37 13.69
CA SER A 422 -27.43 15.03 12.39
C SER A 422 -25.98 15.35 12.07
N LEU A 423 -25.70 15.44 10.80
CA LEU A 423 -24.40 15.77 10.22
C LEU A 423 -24.65 16.66 9.02
N ASP A 424 -24.17 17.90 9.07
CA ASP A 424 -24.24 18.86 7.97
C ASP A 424 -22.85 19.31 7.55
N LEU A 425 -22.70 19.69 6.29
CA LEU A 425 -21.46 20.16 5.69
C LEU A 425 -21.62 21.63 5.27
N ASP A 426 -20.55 22.40 5.41
CA ASP A 426 -20.51 23.81 4.99
C ASP A 426 -20.55 24.00 3.46
N LYS A 427 -20.49 22.91 2.69
CA LYS A 427 -20.53 22.90 1.22
C LYS A 427 -21.36 21.73 0.70
N ASP A 428 -22.17 21.98 -0.35
CA ASP A 428 -22.94 20.95 -1.04
C ASP A 428 -22.16 20.33 -2.21
N SER A 429 -21.17 21.04 -2.74
CA SER A 429 -20.25 20.57 -3.79
C SER A 429 -18.95 21.34 -3.75
N VAL A 430 -17.90 20.76 -4.35
CA VAL A 430 -16.57 21.37 -4.46
C VAL A 430 -16.11 21.28 -5.93
N SER A 431 -15.60 22.40 -6.46
CA SER A 431 -14.96 22.45 -7.78
C SER A 431 -13.58 23.08 -7.64
N ILE A 432 -12.52 22.29 -7.79
CA ILE A 432 -11.14 22.70 -7.56
C ILE A 432 -10.21 22.19 -8.65
N ALA A 433 -9.14 22.93 -8.92
CA ALA A 433 -8.13 22.51 -9.90
C ALA A 433 -7.26 21.38 -9.38
N VAL A 434 -6.80 20.51 -10.27
CA VAL A 434 -5.86 19.42 -9.94
C VAL A 434 -4.61 19.98 -9.22
N GLY A 435 -4.19 19.30 -8.15
CA GLY A 435 -3.10 19.68 -7.27
C GLY A 435 -3.49 20.70 -6.18
N SER A 436 -4.77 21.11 -6.10
CA SER A 436 -5.27 22.00 -5.05
C SER A 436 -5.90 21.21 -3.91
N MET A 437 -6.03 21.88 -2.76
CA MET A 437 -6.68 21.33 -1.58
C MET A 437 -7.83 22.25 -1.14
N GLU A 438 -8.89 21.66 -0.59
CA GLU A 438 -10.06 22.38 -0.09
C GLU A 438 -10.52 21.74 1.23
N LYS A 439 -10.83 22.57 2.23
CA LYS A 439 -11.40 22.10 3.49
C LYS A 439 -12.92 22.16 3.43
N VAL A 440 -13.56 21.07 3.81
CA VAL A 440 -14.98 20.96 4.10
C VAL A 440 -15.16 20.73 5.59
N THR A 441 -15.99 21.52 6.23
CA THR A 441 -16.23 21.46 7.66
C THR A 441 -17.55 20.75 7.93
N ALA A 442 -17.53 19.81 8.86
CA ALA A 442 -18.72 19.11 9.33
C ALA A 442 -19.24 19.76 10.62
N THR A 443 -20.55 19.91 10.70
CA THR A 443 -21.26 20.33 11.91
C THR A 443 -22.18 19.20 12.36
N THR A 444 -22.14 18.84 13.64
CA THR A 444 -22.89 17.70 14.20
C THR A 444 -23.85 18.16 15.29
N ALA A 445 -24.93 17.42 15.50
CA ALA A 445 -25.83 17.62 16.62
C ALA A 445 -26.16 16.27 17.30
N PRO A 446 -26.41 16.25 18.61
CA PRO A 446 -26.28 17.38 19.55
C PRO A 446 -24.83 17.85 19.67
N ALA A 447 -24.58 19.07 20.14
CA ALA A 447 -23.23 19.66 20.19
C ALA A 447 -22.29 18.94 21.18
N ASP A 448 -22.84 18.25 22.16
CA ASP A 448 -22.13 17.46 23.18
C ASP A 448 -21.97 15.96 22.80
N ASN A 449 -22.21 15.59 21.52
CA ASN A 449 -21.90 14.24 21.08
C ASN A 449 -20.38 14.02 21.06
N ASN A 450 -19.96 12.77 21.30
CA ASN A 450 -18.56 12.34 21.19
C ASN A 450 -18.35 11.31 20.07
N ASP A 451 -19.28 11.29 19.11
CA ASP A 451 -19.16 10.48 17.90
C ASP A 451 -18.19 11.13 16.90
N VAL A 452 -17.48 10.35 16.13
CA VAL A 452 -16.46 10.82 15.19
C VAL A 452 -17.03 10.96 13.78
N VAL A 453 -16.74 12.07 13.12
CA VAL A 453 -16.98 12.21 11.68
C VAL A 453 -15.82 11.60 10.92
N LEU A 454 -16.06 10.48 10.24
CA LEU A 454 -15.12 9.84 9.34
C LEU A 454 -15.42 10.21 7.88
N TRP A 455 -14.42 10.11 7.04
CA TRP A 455 -14.49 10.55 5.65
C TRP A 455 -13.98 9.46 4.72
N LYS A 456 -14.60 9.32 3.55
CA LYS A 456 -14.13 8.43 2.48
C LYS A 456 -14.48 8.97 1.10
N SER A 457 -13.70 8.55 0.11
CA SER A 457 -13.92 8.82 -1.31
C SER A 457 -14.37 7.55 -2.02
N ASP A 458 -15.28 7.69 -3.00
CA ASP A 458 -15.59 6.60 -3.93
C ASP A 458 -14.49 6.43 -5.00
N ASN A 459 -13.66 7.48 -5.19
CA ASN A 459 -12.51 7.46 -6.09
C ASN A 459 -11.37 8.35 -5.59
N SER A 460 -10.56 7.83 -4.67
CA SER A 460 -9.42 8.54 -4.05
C SER A 460 -8.35 8.96 -5.06
N ARG A 461 -8.27 8.31 -6.23
CA ARG A 461 -7.37 8.72 -7.31
C ARG A 461 -7.81 10.01 -8.01
N VAL A 462 -9.09 10.36 -7.97
CA VAL A 462 -9.61 11.65 -8.47
C VAL A 462 -9.54 12.68 -7.38
N ALA A 463 -10.17 12.41 -6.24
CA ALA A 463 -10.15 13.27 -5.07
C ALA A 463 -10.12 12.42 -3.79
N SER A 464 -9.07 12.53 -3.01
CA SER A 464 -8.95 11.93 -1.68
C SER A 464 -9.51 12.87 -0.61
N VAL A 465 -9.69 12.33 0.60
CA VAL A 465 -10.15 13.13 1.74
C VAL A 465 -9.56 12.59 3.06
N SER A 466 -9.01 13.48 3.87
CA SER A 466 -8.57 13.18 5.22
C SER A 466 -9.07 14.26 6.14
N ASN A 467 -9.84 13.89 7.18
CA ASN A 467 -10.42 14.82 8.16
C ASN A 467 -11.09 16.05 7.51
N GLY A 468 -11.87 15.84 6.43
CA GLY A 468 -12.56 16.90 5.68
C GLY A 468 -11.67 17.74 4.76
N ARG A 469 -10.35 17.52 4.71
CA ARG A 469 -9.45 18.13 3.74
C ARG A 469 -9.46 17.30 2.47
N ILE A 470 -9.97 17.86 1.38
CA ILE A 470 -10.06 17.25 0.06
C ILE A 470 -8.81 17.61 -0.73
N HIS A 471 -8.13 16.61 -1.31
CA HIS A 471 -7.01 16.80 -2.21
C HIS A 471 -7.42 16.41 -3.64
N ALA A 472 -7.32 17.34 -4.58
CA ALA A 472 -7.65 17.15 -5.99
C ALA A 472 -6.47 16.52 -6.72
N ARG A 473 -6.53 15.22 -7.00
CA ARG A 473 -5.38 14.44 -7.47
C ARG A 473 -5.35 14.22 -8.99
N ARG A 474 -6.52 14.08 -9.61
CA ARG A 474 -6.67 13.85 -11.06
C ARG A 474 -7.96 14.47 -11.55
N ILE A 475 -7.96 14.99 -12.78
CA ILE A 475 -9.15 15.54 -13.44
C ILE A 475 -10.26 14.48 -13.50
N GLY A 476 -11.46 14.86 -13.07
CA GLY A 476 -12.61 13.95 -13.00
C GLY A 476 -13.59 14.34 -11.91
N THR A 477 -14.47 13.41 -11.54
CA THR A 477 -15.47 13.60 -10.49
C THR A 477 -15.39 12.47 -9.49
N ALA A 478 -15.49 12.79 -8.20
CA ALA A 478 -15.58 11.84 -7.10
C ALA A 478 -16.68 12.26 -6.12
N THR A 479 -17.24 11.29 -5.39
CA THR A 479 -18.16 11.53 -4.28
C THR A 479 -17.42 11.35 -2.97
N ILE A 480 -17.36 12.40 -2.16
CA ILE A 480 -16.88 12.34 -0.80
C ILE A 480 -18.06 12.09 0.13
N THR A 481 -17.93 11.12 1.02
CA THR A 481 -18.90 10.81 2.07
C THR A 481 -18.31 11.12 3.43
N ALA A 482 -18.93 12.05 4.16
CA ALA A 482 -18.76 12.21 5.61
C ALA A 482 -19.78 11.32 6.32
N PHE A 483 -19.39 10.60 7.35
CA PHE A 483 -20.30 9.71 8.06
C PHE A 483 -19.92 9.58 9.54
N ALA A 484 -20.95 9.38 10.36
CA ALA A 484 -20.75 9.08 11.77
C ALA A 484 -20.08 7.72 11.95
N GLN A 485 -19.09 7.62 12.81
CA GLN A 485 -18.44 6.34 13.15
C GLN A 485 -19.45 5.33 13.73
N SER A 486 -20.45 5.79 14.47
CA SER A 486 -21.58 4.98 14.94
C SER A 486 -22.43 4.40 13.79
N GLY A 487 -22.36 4.99 12.60
CA GLY A 487 -23.20 4.65 11.46
C GLY A 487 -24.59 5.30 11.50
N SER A 488 -24.84 6.24 12.43
CA SER A 488 -26.15 6.86 12.61
C SER A 488 -26.57 7.76 11.46
N VAL A 489 -25.64 8.52 10.88
CA VAL A 489 -25.88 9.51 9.83
C VAL A 489 -24.74 9.57 8.84
N GLU A 490 -25.04 9.96 7.58
CA GLU A 490 -24.04 10.27 6.55
C GLU A 490 -24.46 11.46 5.68
N LYS A 491 -23.47 12.17 5.13
CA LYS A 491 -23.67 13.24 4.13
C LYS A 491 -22.70 13.07 2.99
N LYS A 492 -23.15 13.36 1.77
CA LYS A 492 -22.34 13.22 0.55
C LYS A 492 -22.20 14.56 -0.15
N ILE A 493 -21.02 14.80 -0.71
CA ILE A 493 -20.77 15.94 -1.59
C ILE A 493 -20.11 15.46 -2.89
N THR A 494 -20.39 16.15 -3.98
CA THR A 494 -19.72 15.91 -5.25
C THR A 494 -18.51 16.81 -5.39
N VAL A 495 -17.36 16.22 -5.67
CA VAL A 495 -16.11 16.94 -5.96
C VAL A 495 -15.81 16.83 -7.44
N THR A 496 -15.70 17.96 -8.12
CA THR A 496 -15.26 18.06 -9.51
C THR A 496 -13.84 18.60 -9.54
N VAL A 497 -12.90 17.76 -9.94
CA VAL A 497 -11.51 18.16 -10.16
C VAL A 497 -11.37 18.66 -11.57
N THR A 498 -11.03 19.93 -11.72
CA THR A 498 -10.88 20.62 -13.00
C THR A 498 -9.43 20.69 -13.43
N LYS A 499 -9.19 20.98 -14.70
CA LYS A 499 -7.86 21.26 -15.22
C LYS A 499 -7.26 22.50 -14.55
N LYS A 500 -5.94 22.53 -14.45
CA LYS A 500 -5.17 23.67 -13.96
C LYS A 500 -4.85 24.62 -15.13
N THR A 501 -4.98 25.91 -14.92
CA THR A 501 -4.46 26.91 -15.87
C THR A 501 -2.94 26.98 -15.72
N LEU A 502 -2.21 26.77 -16.81
CA LEU A 502 -0.75 26.80 -16.85
C LEU A 502 -0.28 28.04 -17.62
N GLU A 503 0.92 28.54 -17.35
CA GLU A 503 1.53 29.64 -18.10
C GLU A 503 1.78 29.28 -19.56
N LYS A 504 2.13 28.02 -19.83
CA LYS A 504 2.28 27.43 -21.16
C LYS A 504 1.48 26.15 -21.22
N GLU A 505 0.65 26.01 -22.22
CA GLU A 505 -0.11 24.79 -22.44
C GLU A 505 0.81 23.60 -22.74
N THR A 506 0.37 22.41 -22.37
CA THR A 506 1.05 21.17 -22.71
C THR A 506 0.87 20.88 -24.19
N THR A 507 1.96 20.69 -24.90
CA THR A 507 1.97 20.43 -26.34
C THR A 507 2.21 18.98 -26.69
N ASP A 508 2.76 18.19 -25.75
CA ASP A 508 3.00 16.74 -25.88
C ASP A 508 3.20 16.10 -24.51
N ILE A 509 3.02 14.79 -24.44
CA ILE A 509 3.51 13.94 -23.34
C ILE A 509 4.52 12.97 -23.97
N GLN A 510 5.80 13.19 -23.68
CA GLN A 510 6.88 12.31 -24.13
C GLN A 510 6.88 11.03 -23.32
N THR A 511 7.03 9.89 -24.01
CA THR A 511 7.07 8.55 -23.40
C THR A 511 8.24 7.76 -24.00
N ASP A 512 8.77 6.80 -23.24
CA ASP A 512 9.80 5.86 -23.74
C ASP A 512 9.20 4.76 -24.62
N TYR A 513 7.90 4.45 -24.44
CA TYR A 513 7.15 3.48 -25.23
C TYR A 513 5.84 4.07 -25.74
N ASP A 514 5.38 3.62 -26.91
CA ASP A 514 4.09 4.00 -27.49
C ASP A 514 3.05 2.88 -27.36
N ALA A 515 3.48 1.69 -26.94
CA ALA A 515 2.62 0.55 -26.65
C ALA A 515 3.33 -0.45 -25.74
N PHE A 516 2.58 -1.34 -25.11
CA PHE A 516 3.12 -2.51 -24.40
C PHE A 516 2.47 -3.81 -24.93
N LYS A 517 3.29 -4.86 -25.07
CA LYS A 517 2.87 -6.18 -25.49
C LYS A 517 3.52 -7.23 -24.59
N PHE A 518 2.73 -8.20 -24.15
CA PHE A 518 3.22 -9.29 -23.33
C PHE A 518 2.63 -10.62 -23.81
N GLU A 519 3.49 -11.57 -24.14
CA GLU A 519 3.12 -12.86 -24.76
C GLU A 519 3.06 -14.01 -23.76
N LYS A 520 3.76 -13.92 -22.63
CA LYS A 520 3.73 -14.91 -21.56
C LYS A 520 3.35 -14.24 -20.26
N PHE A 521 2.40 -14.82 -19.55
CA PHE A 521 1.82 -14.26 -18.34
C PHE A 521 1.79 -15.30 -17.23
N ASP A 522 2.65 -15.12 -16.26
CA ASP A 522 2.70 -15.93 -15.04
C ASP A 522 2.34 -15.01 -13.86
N TYR A 523 1.12 -15.19 -13.32
CA TYR A 523 0.65 -14.52 -12.13
C TYR A 523 0.42 -15.57 -11.05
N GLU A 524 1.36 -15.69 -10.12
CA GLU A 524 1.33 -16.73 -9.11
C GLU A 524 1.92 -16.29 -7.76
N ILE A 525 1.62 -17.04 -6.73
CA ILE A 525 2.34 -16.96 -5.47
C ILE A 525 3.44 -18.01 -5.54
N ASN A 526 4.70 -17.59 -5.51
CA ASN A 526 5.86 -18.46 -5.57
C ASN A 526 6.02 -19.30 -4.29
N ASP A 527 7.02 -20.20 -4.25
CA ASP A 527 7.27 -21.09 -3.12
C ASP A 527 7.64 -20.33 -1.81
N GLN A 528 8.06 -19.07 -1.92
CA GLN A 528 8.35 -18.17 -0.80
C GLN A 528 7.08 -17.46 -0.27
N GLY A 529 5.90 -17.72 -0.88
CA GLY A 529 4.65 -17.05 -0.53
C GLY A 529 4.55 -15.62 -1.06
N LEU A 530 5.43 -15.24 -1.98
CA LEU A 530 5.46 -13.94 -2.62
C LEU A 530 4.55 -13.91 -3.84
N LEU A 531 3.73 -12.89 -3.97
CA LEU A 531 2.96 -12.64 -5.19
C LEU A 531 3.88 -12.12 -6.28
N VAL A 532 4.11 -12.93 -7.30
CA VAL A 532 4.89 -12.56 -8.50
C VAL A 532 3.92 -12.23 -9.63
N SER A 533 4.07 -11.05 -10.19
CA SER A 533 3.23 -10.57 -11.30
C SER A 533 4.11 -9.98 -12.38
N PRO A 534 3.70 -10.08 -13.65
CA PRO A 534 4.39 -9.38 -14.73
C PRO A 534 4.34 -7.88 -14.55
N VAL A 535 5.48 -7.22 -14.68
CA VAL A 535 5.63 -5.77 -14.50
C VAL A 535 6.23 -5.11 -15.74
N ALA A 536 5.92 -3.84 -15.92
CA ALA A 536 6.63 -2.96 -16.85
C ALA A 536 6.69 -1.55 -16.24
N TYR A 537 7.56 -0.72 -16.79
CA TYR A 537 7.71 0.66 -16.33
C TYR A 537 7.57 1.59 -17.53
N LEU A 538 6.67 2.57 -17.42
CA LEU A 538 6.40 3.58 -18.43
C LEU A 538 6.94 4.93 -17.97
N ASN A 539 7.95 5.44 -18.67
CA ASN A 539 8.43 6.81 -18.48
C ASN A 539 7.54 7.79 -19.23
N ALA A 540 7.16 8.90 -18.57
CA ALA A 540 6.31 9.92 -19.16
C ALA A 540 6.66 11.32 -18.61
N SER A 541 6.68 12.34 -19.46
CA SER A 541 6.88 13.73 -19.06
C SER A 541 6.09 14.68 -19.94
N ALA A 542 5.47 15.69 -19.33
CA ALA A 542 4.81 16.78 -20.06
C ALA A 542 5.83 17.65 -20.81
N VAL A 543 5.42 18.23 -21.93
CA VAL A 543 6.19 19.22 -22.68
C VAL A 543 5.41 20.53 -22.70
N PRO A 544 5.93 21.59 -22.10
CA PRO A 544 7.23 21.69 -21.40
C PRO A 544 7.22 20.94 -20.05
N ALA A 545 8.39 20.46 -19.63
CA ALA A 545 8.56 19.74 -18.35
C ALA A 545 8.17 20.58 -17.11
N SER A 546 8.17 21.90 -17.22
CA SER A 546 7.69 22.83 -16.18
C SER A 546 6.21 22.64 -15.83
N ASN A 547 5.43 21.96 -16.68
CA ASN A 547 4.01 21.67 -16.43
C ASN A 547 3.78 20.56 -15.38
N GLY A 548 4.86 19.96 -14.88
CA GLY A 548 4.84 19.04 -13.75
C GLY A 548 4.55 17.59 -14.13
N ALA A 549 4.19 16.81 -13.12
CA ALA A 549 3.90 15.39 -13.27
C ALA A 549 2.63 15.14 -14.09
N VAL A 550 2.62 14.05 -14.85
CA VAL A 550 1.43 13.52 -15.50
C VAL A 550 0.78 12.46 -14.62
N THR A 551 -0.53 12.30 -14.73
CA THR A 551 -1.27 11.24 -14.05
C THR A 551 -1.55 10.08 -15.00
N PHE A 552 -1.73 8.87 -14.46
CA PHE A 552 -1.90 7.63 -15.20
C PHE A 552 -3.24 6.99 -14.84
N GLU A 553 -3.94 6.43 -15.82
CA GLU A 553 -5.18 5.67 -15.63
C GLU A 553 -5.26 4.48 -16.58
N SER A 554 -5.69 3.34 -16.08
CA SER A 554 -5.99 2.17 -16.90
C SER A 554 -7.46 2.08 -17.23
N SER A 555 -7.79 1.79 -18.50
CA SER A 555 -9.18 1.54 -18.92
C SER A 555 -9.75 0.21 -18.39
N ASP A 556 -8.89 -0.74 -17.99
CA ASP A 556 -9.29 -2.03 -17.38
C ASP A 556 -8.21 -2.54 -16.40
N GLU A 557 -8.42 -2.27 -15.12
CA GLU A 557 -7.52 -2.74 -14.05
C GLU A 557 -7.53 -4.27 -13.86
N ASN A 558 -8.47 -5.02 -14.46
CA ASN A 558 -8.42 -6.48 -14.44
C ASN A 558 -7.44 -7.04 -15.49
N VAL A 559 -7.03 -6.24 -16.46
CA VAL A 559 -5.99 -6.56 -17.45
C VAL A 559 -4.65 -6.03 -16.94
N VAL A 560 -4.57 -4.73 -16.67
CA VAL A 560 -3.37 -4.06 -16.19
C VAL A 560 -3.73 -2.89 -15.30
N SER A 561 -3.09 -2.74 -14.15
CA SER A 561 -3.11 -1.50 -13.38
C SER A 561 -1.88 -0.66 -13.68
N VAL A 562 -1.95 0.62 -13.34
CA VAL A 562 -0.82 1.55 -13.43
C VAL A 562 -0.72 2.37 -12.14
N SER A 563 0.50 2.47 -11.58
CA SER A 563 0.77 3.31 -10.42
C SER A 563 0.94 4.79 -10.81
N SER A 564 0.91 5.67 -9.80
CA SER A 564 1.21 7.09 -9.97
C SER A 564 2.63 7.40 -10.46
N THR A 565 3.56 6.45 -10.36
CA THR A 565 4.93 6.54 -10.87
C THR A 565 5.15 5.83 -12.20
N GLY A 566 4.10 5.27 -12.82
CA GLY A 566 4.17 4.63 -14.13
C GLY A 566 4.55 3.15 -14.10
N LYS A 567 4.48 2.45 -12.95
CA LYS A 567 4.60 0.99 -12.90
C LYS A 567 3.31 0.34 -13.40
N LEU A 568 3.42 -0.51 -14.41
CA LEU A 568 2.36 -1.34 -14.95
C LEU A 568 2.41 -2.72 -14.30
N LEU A 569 1.28 -3.21 -13.80
CA LEU A 569 1.15 -4.51 -13.17
C LEU A 569 0.07 -5.32 -13.87
N GLY A 570 0.45 -6.45 -14.48
CA GLY A 570 -0.47 -7.30 -15.21
C GLY A 570 -1.29 -8.20 -14.28
N TYR A 571 -2.59 -8.34 -14.57
CA TYR A 571 -3.53 -9.20 -13.81
C TYR A 571 -4.23 -10.25 -14.67
N GLY A 572 -4.33 -10.04 -15.98
CA GLY A 572 -5.04 -10.97 -16.84
C GLY A 572 -4.83 -10.71 -18.33
N TYR A 573 -5.16 -11.71 -19.13
CA TYR A 573 -5.12 -11.56 -20.58
C TYR A 573 -6.19 -10.60 -21.09
N GLY A 574 -5.84 -9.77 -22.06
CA GLY A 574 -6.73 -8.80 -22.67
C GLY A 574 -6.02 -7.59 -23.26
N LYS A 575 -6.81 -6.56 -23.56
CA LYS A 575 -6.33 -5.26 -24.03
C LYS A 575 -6.82 -4.19 -23.08
N ALA A 576 -5.97 -3.22 -22.76
CA ALA A 576 -6.31 -2.01 -22.02
C ALA A 576 -5.58 -0.83 -22.64
N VAL A 577 -5.99 0.38 -22.25
CA VAL A 577 -5.33 1.62 -22.64
C VAL A 577 -4.91 2.33 -21.37
N ILE A 578 -3.65 2.74 -21.30
CA ILE A 578 -3.16 3.63 -20.25
C ILE A 578 -3.30 5.07 -20.76
N THR A 579 -4.17 5.83 -20.12
CA THR A 579 -4.35 7.26 -20.40
C THR A 579 -3.41 8.07 -19.51
N LEU A 580 -2.57 8.86 -20.13
CA LEU A 580 -1.70 9.84 -19.50
C LEU A 580 -2.40 11.19 -19.56
N THR A 581 -2.45 11.94 -18.45
CA THR A 581 -3.12 13.24 -18.40
C THR A 581 -2.23 14.27 -17.72
N ALA A 582 -1.92 15.36 -18.41
CA ALA A 582 -1.25 16.54 -17.86
C ALA A 582 -2.23 17.40 -17.04
N ALA A 583 -1.71 18.30 -16.21
CA ALA A 583 -2.50 19.13 -15.31
C ALA A 583 -3.48 20.08 -16.02
N ASP A 584 -3.22 20.46 -17.27
CA ASP A 584 -4.11 21.28 -18.13
C ASP A 584 -5.10 20.47 -18.95
N GLY A 585 -5.11 19.14 -18.77
CA GLY A 585 -6.03 18.22 -19.43
C GLY A 585 -5.54 17.70 -20.78
N PHE A 586 -4.31 17.97 -21.21
CA PHE A 586 -3.73 17.30 -22.39
C PHE A 586 -3.57 15.82 -22.11
N THR A 587 -3.95 14.94 -23.05
CA THR A 587 -3.91 13.50 -22.87
C THR A 587 -3.12 12.79 -23.94
N LYS A 588 -2.53 11.64 -23.58
CA LYS A 588 -1.91 10.68 -24.49
C LYS A 588 -2.30 9.26 -24.08
N GLU A 589 -2.60 8.42 -25.05
CA GLU A 589 -3.00 7.04 -24.82
C GLU A 589 -1.87 6.06 -25.20
N ILE A 590 -1.65 5.06 -24.35
CA ILE A 590 -0.67 3.99 -24.55
C ILE A 590 -1.42 2.66 -24.53
N PRO A 591 -1.60 1.99 -25.68
CA PRO A 591 -2.25 0.69 -25.74
C PRO A 591 -1.39 -0.39 -25.08
N VAL A 592 -2.05 -1.26 -24.33
CA VAL A 592 -1.44 -2.41 -23.66
C VAL A 592 -2.18 -3.68 -24.08
N SER A 593 -1.44 -4.71 -24.46
CA SER A 593 -2.00 -6.03 -24.77
C SER A 593 -1.25 -7.13 -24.03
N ILE A 594 -1.98 -7.95 -23.28
CA ILE A 594 -1.49 -9.17 -22.64
C ILE A 594 -2.11 -10.34 -23.38
N ILE A 595 -1.30 -11.07 -24.16
CA ILE A 595 -1.75 -12.07 -25.12
C ILE A 595 -1.94 -13.42 -24.41
N ASP A 596 -3.13 -14.04 -24.57
CA ASP A 596 -3.34 -15.43 -24.18
C ASP A 596 -2.67 -16.34 -25.26
N PRO A 597 -1.59 -17.05 -24.94
CA PRO A 597 -0.91 -17.91 -25.91
C PRO A 597 -1.79 -19.07 -26.43
N ASN A 598 -2.92 -19.31 -25.76
CA ASN A 598 -3.91 -20.32 -26.17
C ASN A 598 -5.10 -19.70 -26.92
N ALA A 599 -5.13 -18.38 -27.13
CA ALA A 599 -6.16 -17.75 -27.94
C ALA A 599 -5.94 -18.06 -29.42
N THR A 600 -7.02 -18.37 -30.12
CA THR A 600 -6.97 -18.45 -31.60
C THR A 600 -6.64 -17.06 -32.13
N PRO A 601 -5.66 -16.89 -33.02
CA PRO A 601 -5.36 -15.59 -33.61
C PRO A 601 -6.63 -14.97 -34.20
N GLU A 602 -6.94 -13.72 -33.84
CA GLU A 602 -7.94 -12.93 -34.56
C GLU A 602 -7.46 -12.82 -36.01
N PRO A 603 -8.33 -13.02 -37.01
CA PRO A 603 -7.95 -12.83 -38.40
C PRO A 603 -7.52 -11.37 -38.59
N ASP A 604 -6.34 -11.19 -39.17
CA ASP A 604 -5.78 -9.88 -39.48
C ASP A 604 -6.77 -9.08 -40.34
N PRO A 605 -7.27 -7.91 -39.91
CA PRO A 605 -8.22 -7.12 -40.70
C PRO A 605 -7.62 -6.58 -42.00
N THR A 606 -6.32 -6.81 -42.27
CA THR A 606 -5.66 -6.37 -43.49
C THR A 606 -5.63 -7.41 -44.62
N SER A 607 -6.15 -8.62 -44.43
CA SER A 607 -6.22 -9.65 -45.52
C SER A 607 -7.62 -9.74 -46.12
N THR A 608 -8.15 -8.66 -46.65
CA THR A 608 -9.24 -8.71 -47.62
C THR A 608 -8.65 -8.79 -49.03
N THR A 609 -8.38 -9.97 -49.50
CA THR A 609 -8.30 -10.26 -50.94
C THR A 609 -9.73 -10.12 -51.49
N THR A 610 -10.01 -8.99 -52.04
CA THR A 610 -11.23 -8.75 -52.80
C THR A 610 -11.16 -9.52 -54.11
N PRO A 611 -12.15 -10.35 -54.45
CA PRO A 611 -12.29 -10.81 -55.84
C PRO A 611 -12.83 -9.63 -56.68
N ILE A 612 -12.10 -9.31 -57.73
CA ILE A 612 -12.52 -8.37 -58.75
C ILE A 612 -13.74 -8.93 -59.47
N VAL A 613 -14.89 -8.26 -59.37
CA VAL A 613 -16.00 -8.40 -60.31
C VAL A 613 -16.32 -7.03 -60.87
N GLN A 614 -16.24 -6.96 -62.21
CA GLN A 614 -16.47 -5.79 -63.04
C GLN A 614 -17.94 -5.38 -63.10
N PRO A 615 -18.26 -4.11 -63.41
CA PRO A 615 -19.57 -3.47 -63.19
C PRO A 615 -20.54 -3.65 -64.36
N SER A 616 -21.83 -3.71 -64.06
CA SER A 616 -22.87 -3.46 -65.03
C SER A 616 -23.78 -2.29 -64.58
N VAL A 617 -24.14 -1.49 -65.55
CA VAL A 617 -24.65 -0.13 -65.63
C VAL A 617 -26.13 -0.01 -65.26
N GLN A 618 -26.48 1.01 -64.43
CA GLN A 618 -27.55 2.05 -64.39
C GLN A 618 -28.97 1.71 -64.89
N PRO A 619 -30.00 2.62 -64.67
CA PRO A 619 -30.13 3.79 -63.80
C PRO A 619 -31.54 3.98 -63.10
N GLY A 620 -31.62 4.95 -62.20
CA GLY A 620 -32.85 5.78 -62.12
C GLY A 620 -33.52 5.97 -60.76
N GLY A 621 -33.60 7.21 -60.31
CA GLY A 621 -34.70 7.68 -59.47
C GLY A 621 -34.38 8.35 -58.14
N ILE A 622 -34.19 9.68 -58.16
CA ILE A 622 -34.37 10.59 -57.00
C ILE A 622 -35.86 11.04 -57.01
N PRO A 623 -36.55 11.34 -55.87
CA PRO A 623 -36.36 12.61 -55.16
C PRO A 623 -36.57 12.58 -53.62
N SER A 624 -35.78 13.43 -52.99
CA SER A 624 -36.09 14.56 -52.09
C SER A 624 -37.34 14.51 -51.22
N SER A 625 -37.14 14.66 -49.89
CA SER A 625 -37.71 15.79 -49.12
C SER A 625 -37.32 15.73 -47.63
N GLN A 626 -36.80 16.84 -47.14
CA GLN A 626 -36.73 17.31 -45.76
C GLN A 626 -37.91 18.29 -45.55
N PRO A 627 -38.14 18.87 -44.37
CA PRO A 627 -38.14 18.48 -42.96
C PRO A 627 -39.50 18.82 -42.27
N THR A 628 -39.70 18.40 -41.02
CA THR A 628 -40.48 19.25 -40.08
C THR A 628 -40.16 18.95 -38.63
N ALA A 629 -40.08 20.04 -37.85
CA ALA A 629 -39.92 20.11 -36.43
C ALA A 629 -41.20 19.74 -35.66
N GLY A 630 -41.06 19.27 -34.42
CA GLY A 630 -42.20 19.05 -33.53
C GLY A 630 -41.80 18.64 -32.12
N THR A 631 -41.61 19.64 -31.27
CA THR A 631 -41.94 19.77 -29.81
C THR A 631 -42.03 18.55 -28.90
N SER A 632 -41.20 18.61 -27.85
CA SER A 632 -41.51 18.45 -26.41
C SER A 632 -42.47 17.35 -25.98
N ALA A 633 -41.92 16.40 -25.22
CA ALA A 633 -42.52 15.91 -23.97
C ALA A 633 -41.51 15.10 -23.18
N ASP A 634 -41.26 15.55 -21.97
CA ASP A 634 -40.56 14.86 -20.88
C ASP A 634 -41.36 13.60 -20.48
N PRO A 635 -40.72 12.48 -20.24
CA PRO A 635 -41.15 11.62 -19.16
C PRO A 635 -40.02 11.28 -18.20
N THR A 636 -40.19 11.75 -16.98
CA THR A 636 -39.62 11.20 -15.76
C THR A 636 -39.56 9.68 -15.84
N VAL A 637 -38.36 9.14 -15.97
CA VAL A 637 -38.07 7.71 -15.75
C VAL A 637 -37.36 7.55 -14.44
N ASN A 638 -38.04 6.89 -13.52
CA ASN A 638 -37.56 6.37 -12.25
C ASN A 638 -36.28 5.55 -12.43
N LEU A 639 -35.14 6.08 -11.95
CA LEU A 639 -33.89 5.31 -11.78
C LEU A 639 -33.93 4.54 -10.44
N LYS A 640 -34.66 3.45 -10.43
CA LYS A 640 -34.44 2.33 -9.51
C LYS A 640 -34.29 1.08 -10.35
N ASP A 641 -33.20 0.30 -10.06
CA ASP A 641 -32.89 -1.02 -10.59
C ASP A 641 -32.15 -1.11 -11.93
N GLU A 642 -30.86 -0.70 -11.96
CA GLU A 642 -29.86 -1.44 -12.71
C GLU A 642 -28.78 -2.03 -11.80
N VAL A 643 -29.17 -3.07 -11.07
CA VAL A 643 -28.25 -4.06 -10.54
C VAL A 643 -27.58 -4.75 -11.73
N LYS A 644 -26.26 -4.58 -11.89
CA LYS A 644 -25.43 -5.37 -12.82
C LYS A 644 -25.84 -6.84 -12.76
N LYS A 645 -26.52 -7.34 -13.77
CA LYS A 645 -26.72 -8.76 -14.01
C LYS A 645 -25.35 -9.39 -14.24
N THR A 646 -24.69 -9.87 -13.17
CA THR A 646 -23.61 -10.84 -13.32
C THR A 646 -24.20 -12.06 -14.01
N THR A 647 -23.79 -12.34 -15.24
CA THR A 647 -24.22 -13.50 -16.00
C THR A 647 -23.88 -14.76 -15.22
N LYS A 648 -24.92 -15.42 -14.69
CA LYS A 648 -24.80 -16.56 -13.79
C LYS A 648 -24.17 -17.76 -14.52
N ASN A 649 -22.90 -18.04 -14.25
CA ASN A 649 -22.20 -19.21 -14.79
C ASN A 649 -22.52 -20.45 -13.96
N ALA A 650 -23.70 -21.05 -14.17
CA ALA A 650 -24.19 -22.16 -13.39
C ALA A 650 -23.39 -23.46 -13.62
N CYS A 651 -23.23 -24.27 -12.57
CA CYS A 651 -22.65 -25.61 -12.67
C CYS A 651 -23.61 -26.56 -13.39
N VAL A 652 -23.14 -27.15 -14.48
CA VAL A 652 -23.92 -28.12 -15.30
C VAL A 652 -23.60 -29.57 -14.94
N LYS A 653 -22.42 -29.87 -14.38
CA LYS A 653 -22.03 -31.25 -14.00
C LYS A 653 -21.02 -31.27 -12.86
N VAL A 654 -21.21 -32.19 -11.92
CA VAL A 654 -20.22 -32.56 -10.89
C VAL A 654 -19.98 -34.06 -10.97
N LYS A 655 -18.72 -34.50 -11.08
CA LYS A 655 -18.33 -35.93 -11.14
C LYS A 655 -17.19 -36.20 -10.16
N ALA A 656 -17.31 -37.20 -9.32
CA ALA A 656 -16.23 -37.67 -8.45
C ALA A 656 -15.14 -38.38 -9.27
N LYS A 657 -13.87 -38.09 -9.05
CA LYS A 657 -12.77 -38.80 -9.72
C LYS A 657 -12.62 -40.25 -9.27
N LYS A 658 -13.03 -40.58 -8.01
CA LYS A 658 -13.13 -41.93 -7.46
C LYS A 658 -14.45 -42.09 -6.73
N ALA A 659 -15.23 -43.14 -7.02
CA ALA A 659 -16.51 -43.41 -6.38
C ALA A 659 -16.36 -43.96 -4.94
N LYS A 660 -15.25 -44.66 -4.67
CA LYS A 660 -14.92 -45.24 -3.37
C LYS A 660 -13.48 -44.90 -2.98
N VAL A 661 -13.23 -44.60 -1.71
CA VAL A 661 -11.91 -44.32 -1.14
C VAL A 661 -11.77 -45.00 0.21
N THR A 662 -10.61 -45.63 0.44
CA THR A 662 -10.33 -46.26 1.76
C THR A 662 -9.25 -45.42 2.46
N VAL A 663 -9.45 -45.11 3.75
CA VAL A 663 -8.55 -44.28 4.56
C VAL A 663 -8.31 -44.97 5.92
N LYS A 664 -7.08 -45.01 6.41
CA LYS A 664 -6.75 -45.53 7.76
C LYS A 664 -7.30 -44.54 8.83
N LYS A 665 -7.76 -45.05 9.97
CA LYS A 665 -8.22 -44.22 11.11
C LYS A 665 -7.16 -43.21 11.48
N GLY A 666 -7.53 -41.96 11.79
CA GLY A 666 -6.63 -40.86 12.12
C GLY A 666 -6.01 -40.11 10.91
N LYS A 667 -5.94 -40.72 9.73
CA LYS A 667 -5.31 -40.12 8.55
C LYS A 667 -6.27 -39.21 7.78
N LYS A 668 -5.70 -38.22 7.08
CA LYS A 668 -6.43 -37.35 6.15
C LYS A 668 -6.37 -37.92 4.73
N ASN A 669 -7.36 -37.59 3.90
CA ASN A 669 -7.38 -37.90 2.46
C ASN A 669 -8.17 -36.81 1.72
N THR A 670 -7.75 -36.51 0.47
CA THR A 670 -8.41 -35.49 -0.36
C THR A 670 -9.22 -36.14 -1.46
N LEU A 671 -10.53 -35.94 -1.43
CA LEU A 671 -11.47 -36.37 -2.46
C LEU A 671 -11.49 -35.33 -3.58
N LYS A 672 -11.23 -35.75 -4.82
CA LYS A 672 -11.18 -34.86 -6.00
C LYS A 672 -12.43 -35.04 -6.87
N PHE A 673 -12.96 -33.93 -7.39
CA PHE A 673 -14.14 -33.86 -8.24
C PHE A 673 -13.86 -33.03 -9.48
N THR A 674 -14.47 -33.38 -10.60
CA THR A 674 -14.55 -32.52 -11.80
C THR A 674 -15.85 -31.72 -11.68
N VAL A 675 -15.77 -30.42 -11.92
CA VAL A 675 -16.90 -29.48 -11.92
C VAL A 675 -16.95 -28.78 -13.26
N ILE A 676 -18.06 -28.93 -13.97
CA ILE A 676 -18.24 -28.31 -15.28
C ILE A 676 -19.31 -27.22 -15.13
N ALA A 677 -18.93 -25.99 -15.47
CA ALA A 677 -19.84 -24.85 -15.55
C ALA A 677 -20.39 -24.67 -16.98
N LYS A 678 -21.47 -23.91 -17.15
CA LYS A 678 -22.06 -23.60 -18.46
C LYS A 678 -21.00 -22.96 -19.38
N ASN A 679 -20.30 -21.94 -18.91
CA ASN A 679 -19.09 -21.48 -19.54
C ASN A 679 -17.90 -22.25 -18.93
N LYS A 680 -17.30 -23.13 -19.72
CA LYS A 680 -16.16 -23.97 -19.30
C LYS A 680 -14.87 -23.15 -19.11
N LYS A 681 -14.76 -21.96 -19.71
CA LYS A 681 -13.61 -21.08 -19.60
C LYS A 681 -13.55 -20.32 -18.28
N ALA A 682 -14.65 -20.30 -17.48
CA ALA A 682 -14.73 -19.58 -16.22
C ALA A 682 -15.10 -20.52 -15.05
N LYS A 683 -14.75 -20.10 -13.81
CA LYS A 683 -15.23 -20.75 -12.59
C LYS A 683 -16.74 -20.61 -12.48
N THR A 684 -17.45 -21.65 -11.96
CA THR A 684 -18.88 -21.54 -11.69
C THR A 684 -19.14 -20.50 -10.60
N THR A 685 -20.21 -19.73 -10.76
CA THR A 685 -20.75 -18.81 -9.74
C THR A 685 -21.54 -19.52 -8.65
N ASP A 686 -21.82 -20.83 -8.83
CA ASP A 686 -22.57 -21.60 -7.86
C ASP A 686 -21.72 -21.95 -6.62
N LYS A 687 -22.27 -21.76 -5.43
CA LYS A 687 -21.61 -22.12 -4.16
C LYS A 687 -21.51 -23.64 -3.99
N MET A 688 -20.39 -24.08 -3.41
CA MET A 688 -20.16 -25.49 -3.07
C MET A 688 -20.62 -25.81 -1.64
N LYS A 689 -21.51 -26.80 -1.49
CA LYS A 689 -21.90 -27.37 -0.19
C LYS A 689 -21.37 -28.81 -0.08
N VAL A 690 -20.87 -29.19 1.10
CA VAL A 690 -20.36 -30.54 1.39
C VAL A 690 -21.11 -31.10 2.58
N SER A 691 -21.62 -32.33 2.43
CA SER A 691 -22.29 -33.06 3.51
C SER A 691 -21.69 -34.45 3.70
N VAL A 692 -21.65 -34.90 4.94
CA VAL A 692 -21.20 -36.25 5.34
C VAL A 692 -22.36 -36.97 6.03
N LYS A 693 -22.76 -38.15 5.50
CA LYS A 693 -23.90 -38.92 6.05
C LYS A 693 -23.65 -39.30 7.51
N ASN A 694 -22.43 -39.66 7.89
CA ASN A 694 -22.08 -39.97 9.28
C ASN A 694 -20.79 -39.23 9.69
N LYS A 695 -20.93 -38.11 10.39
CA LYS A 695 -19.86 -37.26 10.87
C LYS A 695 -19.00 -37.89 11.98
N LYS A 696 -19.47 -38.95 12.65
CA LYS A 696 -18.69 -39.73 13.63
C LYS A 696 -17.61 -40.56 12.95
N ILE A 697 -17.78 -40.93 11.66
CA ILE A 697 -16.83 -41.74 10.89
C ILE A 697 -15.79 -40.84 10.20
N VAL A 698 -16.23 -39.72 9.59
CA VAL A 698 -15.39 -38.80 8.83
C VAL A 698 -15.81 -37.35 9.08
N SER A 699 -14.87 -36.47 9.28
CA SER A 699 -15.08 -35.01 9.24
C SER A 699 -14.44 -34.38 8.03
N VAL A 700 -14.97 -33.25 7.54
CA VAL A 700 -14.40 -32.40 6.50
C VAL A 700 -13.47 -31.39 7.17
N THR A 701 -12.25 -31.26 6.70
CA THR A 701 -11.25 -30.33 7.24
C THR A 701 -10.93 -29.19 6.28
N LYS A 702 -11.10 -29.39 4.95
CA LYS A 702 -10.91 -28.36 3.95
C LYS A 702 -11.81 -28.62 2.74
N LYS A 703 -12.30 -27.56 2.12
CA LYS A 703 -13.08 -27.64 0.86
C LYS A 703 -12.62 -26.52 -0.08
N THR A 704 -12.36 -26.86 -1.34
CA THR A 704 -11.91 -25.91 -2.35
C THR A 704 -12.67 -26.12 -3.65
N LEU A 705 -13.11 -25.03 -4.28
CA LEU A 705 -13.76 -25.02 -5.58
C LEU A 705 -12.97 -24.09 -6.52
N LYS A 706 -12.38 -24.69 -7.57
CA LYS A 706 -11.63 -23.97 -8.61
C LYS A 706 -12.33 -24.14 -9.97
N LYS A 707 -11.86 -23.42 -11.01
CA LYS A 707 -12.26 -23.66 -12.40
C LYS A 707 -12.06 -25.15 -12.73
N GLY A 708 -13.09 -25.79 -13.25
CA GLY A 708 -13.04 -27.21 -13.66
C GLY A 708 -12.93 -28.26 -12.55
N SER A 709 -12.69 -27.90 -11.30
CA SER A 709 -12.44 -28.88 -10.24
C SER A 709 -12.95 -28.47 -8.87
N ALA A 710 -13.18 -29.47 -8.01
CA ALA A 710 -13.37 -29.27 -6.57
C ALA A 710 -12.61 -30.33 -5.78
N SER A 711 -12.16 -29.98 -4.58
CA SER A 711 -11.53 -30.91 -3.65
C SER A 711 -12.13 -30.78 -2.25
N VAL A 712 -12.16 -31.92 -1.53
CA VAL A 712 -12.63 -31.99 -0.15
C VAL A 712 -11.66 -32.84 0.66
N THR A 713 -10.94 -32.23 1.58
CA THR A 713 -10.07 -32.95 2.50
C THR A 713 -10.87 -33.44 3.69
N ILE A 714 -10.74 -34.72 4.01
CA ILE A 714 -11.44 -35.40 5.09
C ILE A 714 -10.43 -35.97 6.09
N LYS A 715 -10.81 -36.02 7.38
CA LYS A 715 -10.10 -36.76 8.45
C LYS A 715 -10.93 -37.96 8.86
N ALA A 716 -10.32 -39.16 8.81
CA ALA A 716 -10.96 -40.40 9.26
C ALA A 716 -10.96 -40.48 10.78
N LYS A 717 -12.14 -40.60 11.44
CA LYS A 717 -12.27 -40.57 12.89
C LYS A 717 -12.52 -41.94 13.50
N LYS A 718 -13.42 -42.75 12.93
CA LYS A 718 -13.84 -44.07 13.46
C LYS A 718 -13.94 -45.08 12.32
N LYS A 719 -13.59 -46.37 12.56
CA LYS A 719 -13.79 -47.43 11.60
C LYS A 719 -15.26 -47.53 11.15
N GLY A 720 -15.47 -47.78 9.86
CA GLY A 720 -16.81 -47.85 9.28
C GLY A 720 -16.86 -47.25 7.87
N SER A 721 -18.06 -47.11 7.32
CA SER A 721 -18.28 -46.57 5.98
C SER A 721 -19.30 -45.43 6.02
N THR A 722 -19.01 -44.36 5.26
CA THR A 722 -19.93 -43.23 5.14
C THR A 722 -19.89 -42.64 3.71
N LYS A 723 -20.89 -41.87 3.33
CA LYS A 723 -20.93 -41.13 2.05
C LYS A 723 -20.66 -39.65 2.28
N VAL A 724 -19.75 -39.12 1.49
CA VAL A 724 -19.46 -37.66 1.37
C VAL A 724 -20.11 -37.18 0.08
N THR A 725 -20.98 -36.18 0.17
CA THR A 725 -21.67 -35.57 -0.98
C THR A 725 -21.14 -34.17 -1.20
N VAL A 726 -20.75 -33.88 -2.40
CA VAL A 726 -20.38 -32.52 -2.87
C VAL A 726 -21.50 -32.03 -3.78
N LYS A 727 -22.10 -30.89 -3.46
CA LYS A 727 -23.14 -30.21 -4.25
C LYS A 727 -22.61 -28.85 -4.69
N VAL A 728 -22.70 -28.55 -5.99
CA VAL A 728 -22.37 -27.24 -6.57
C VAL A 728 -23.59 -26.79 -7.36
N GLY A 729 -24.24 -25.71 -6.91
CA GLY A 729 -25.55 -25.30 -7.41
C GLY A 729 -26.57 -26.42 -7.28
N LYS A 730 -27.24 -26.78 -8.39
CA LYS A 730 -28.20 -27.87 -8.47
C LYS A 730 -27.59 -29.26 -8.69
N LYS A 731 -26.26 -29.36 -9.01
CA LYS A 731 -25.57 -30.62 -9.36
C LYS A 731 -24.81 -31.18 -8.16
N SER A 732 -24.72 -32.53 -8.07
CA SER A 732 -24.01 -33.19 -6.97
C SER A 732 -23.30 -34.47 -7.39
N ALA A 733 -22.28 -34.87 -6.62
CA ALA A 733 -21.63 -36.17 -6.70
C ALA A 733 -21.33 -36.72 -5.31
N LYS A 734 -21.31 -38.07 -5.18
CA LYS A 734 -21.11 -38.77 -3.91
C LYS A 734 -19.85 -39.63 -3.98
N VAL A 735 -19.12 -39.72 -2.87
CA VAL A 735 -17.97 -40.62 -2.69
C VAL A 735 -18.22 -41.45 -1.44
N THR A 736 -18.08 -42.77 -1.56
CA THR A 736 -18.12 -43.67 -0.40
C THR A 736 -16.72 -43.73 0.22
N VAL A 737 -16.65 -43.40 1.49
CA VAL A 737 -15.38 -43.44 2.25
C VAL A 737 -15.47 -44.60 3.25
N LYS A 738 -14.55 -45.56 3.12
CA LYS A 738 -14.37 -46.70 4.06
C LYS A 738 -13.15 -46.36 4.93
N VAL A 739 -13.36 -46.30 6.25
CA VAL A 739 -12.29 -46.13 7.23
C VAL A 739 -11.94 -47.51 7.81
N LYS A 740 -10.67 -47.94 7.68
CA LYS A 740 -10.11 -49.16 8.23
C LYS A 740 -9.36 -48.93 9.54
#